data_23314a01f8f24a2c6ea0c15eee9e3a06
#
_entry.id   23314a01f8f24a2c6ea0c15eee9e3a06
#
_cell.length_a   1.000
_cell.length_b   1.000
_cell.length_c   1.000
_cell.angle_alpha   90.00
_cell.angle_beta   90.00
_cell.angle_gamma   90.00
#
_symmetry.space_group_name_H-M   'P 1'
#
loop_
_entity.id
_entity.type
_entity.pdbx_description
1 polymer ?
#
loop_
_entity_poly.entity_id
_entity_poly.type
_entity_poly.pdbx_seq_one_letter_code
_entity_poly.pdbx_strand_id
1 'polypeptide(L)'
;QEAGRAGRDPSLNARCYVLYSDNDLDKHFILLNQTKLSISEIQQVWKAVKDLTRQRMKVSCSALEIARQAGWDDSVSDIETRVRTALATLEQSGYLVRGNNVPHVYATGITVKNIDEARKRISASLLFGSDEIEKAVRIIKSLISQKHIAKAQDSEAESRIDYLADILGISKSEIISVVERMRQEGILADSKDISAYLLDTGESERKSRTLLERFAKLEQYILNHIPDKSLRISCKQLNDDATNDGINTSKEKDIRTLLYFLTIKGYIRKKEDAVHNMEISRQTDMESTIKRFEKRLEISRFTVEWLYKLTADTEKQISQNKAVQFSVVELLNQIKSNPQSLFSGLDNIQLEDVEEALLYLSKIGALKLEGGFLVLYNAMNIQRIKDNKSRYKQDDYQMLNEFYKQKIQQVHIVGEYANLMVRDYNSALQYVQDYFQMDYKKFITKYFKGERVSEIQRNLTPQKYKQLFGQLSKRQMEIISDKDSRCIVVAAGPGSGKTRVLVHKLASLLLLEDVKHEQLLMLTFSRAAATEFKQRLMELIGNAAHFVEIKTFHSYCFDLLGRIGNLEDTKNVVAEATEMINQGEVEPNKIGKTVLVIDEAQDMSTDEYKLVKALMTNNEEMRMIAVGDDDQNIYEFRGSNSEYMYRLTKEPGSKFFEMTENYRSAHHLVNFANGFVKSISKRMKSTPITSMRKENGWVGVTYYQSKYMYQPLVEELVQHQTNGTSCVLTQTNEEAVILVALLRKYGINSKLVQSMDGFRFWNMAEIRYFLRYIDKRTKTPLIPEELWEDAKHTTFSTYNGSQSLVYVKRCVELFEQINKVKYLSDFKEFIFESSVEDFCDVSGTDVVISTIHKAKGKEFDNVYMLISDNYLKDAHLMRRYYVGITRAKNRLSIHTNSNCFNHLNVDQHFIDSKEYAMPEEIVLQLSHKDVYLGFFRKLKREVLALRGGDLLNYDNFVLYDSLTNKPVAKLSQNMQNTLAEWKEKGYEVKSASVRFVVAWKPKEAPKDESETAVLLADLLLSR
;
A
#
# COMPACT_ATOMS: atom_id res chain seq x y z
N GLN A 1 -27.99 31.75 3.13
CA GLN A 1 -29.22 31.17 2.59
C GLN A 1 -30.12 30.59 3.68
N GLU A 2 -29.62 29.90 4.68
CA GLU A 2 -30.42 29.33 5.78
C GLU A 2 -30.96 30.40 6.70
N ALA A 3 -30.12 31.35 7.12
CA ALA A 3 -30.56 32.49 7.92
C ALA A 3 -31.60 33.38 7.18
N GLY A 4 -31.49 33.50 5.86
CA GLY A 4 -32.47 34.25 5.04
C GLY A 4 -33.83 33.57 4.89
N ARG A 5 -34.00 32.32 5.38
CA ARG A 5 -35.30 31.65 5.45
C ARG A 5 -36.09 32.00 6.70
N ALA A 6 -35.41 32.43 7.76
CA ALA A 6 -36.01 33.02 8.93
C ALA A 6 -36.33 34.51 8.64
N GLY A 7 -37.47 35.01 9.08
CA GLY A 7 -37.82 36.41 8.85
C GLY A 7 -38.29 36.78 7.45
N ARG A 8 -38.87 35.85 6.70
CA ARG A 8 -39.55 36.13 5.41
C ARG A 8 -40.75 37.06 5.58
N ASP A 9 -41.37 37.06 6.75
CA ASP A 9 -42.42 37.98 7.11
C ASP A 9 -41.80 39.15 7.85
N PRO A 10 -41.87 40.39 7.32
CA PRO A 10 -41.29 41.57 7.92
C PRO A 10 -41.93 41.94 9.31
N SER A 11 -43.08 41.36 9.63
CA SER A 11 -43.74 41.59 10.88
C SER A 11 -43.22 40.72 12.05
N LEU A 12 -42.43 39.68 11.74
CA LEU A 12 -41.87 38.71 12.69
C LEU A 12 -40.41 38.94 12.95
N ASN A 13 -40.02 39.15 14.20
CA ASN A 13 -38.63 39.20 14.61
C ASN A 13 -38.05 37.77 14.68
N ALA A 14 -37.13 37.43 13.79
CA ALA A 14 -36.44 36.14 13.80
C ALA A 14 -35.05 36.28 14.45
N ARG A 15 -34.67 35.34 15.30
CA ARG A 15 -33.31 35.24 15.86
C ARG A 15 -32.62 34.03 15.27
N CYS A 16 -31.45 34.27 14.69
CA CYS A 16 -30.59 33.21 14.18
C CYS A 16 -29.44 32.98 15.16
N TYR A 17 -29.20 31.72 15.51
CA TYR A 17 -28.08 31.30 16.35
C TYR A 17 -27.14 30.46 15.54
N VAL A 18 -25.83 30.74 15.63
CA VAL A 18 -24.77 29.92 15.04
C VAL A 18 -23.95 29.33 16.17
N LEU A 19 -23.90 28.00 16.22
CA LEU A 19 -22.99 27.29 17.11
C LEU A 19 -21.64 27.18 16.38
N TYR A 20 -20.59 27.69 17.00
CA TYR A 20 -19.27 27.75 16.44
C TYR A 20 -18.20 27.32 17.43
N SER A 21 -17.24 26.54 16.96
CA SER A 21 -16.01 26.19 17.66
C SER A 21 -14.81 26.28 16.72
N ASP A 22 -13.60 26.44 17.25
CA ASP A 22 -12.37 26.46 16.45
C ASP A 22 -12.18 25.17 15.63
N ASN A 23 -12.68 24.03 16.14
CA ASN A 23 -12.67 22.74 15.44
C ASN A 23 -13.50 22.75 14.13
N ASP A 24 -14.46 23.63 14.00
CA ASP A 24 -15.27 23.72 12.78
C ASP A 24 -14.47 24.32 11.61
N LEU A 25 -13.55 25.22 11.90
CA LEU A 25 -12.61 25.71 10.88
C LEU A 25 -11.68 24.62 10.39
N ASP A 26 -11.18 23.79 11.28
CA ASP A 26 -10.33 22.64 10.89
C ASP A 26 -11.09 21.68 9.96
N LYS A 27 -12.37 21.42 10.21
CA LYS A 27 -13.22 20.63 9.29
C LYS A 27 -13.35 21.28 7.91
N HIS A 28 -13.52 22.61 7.85
CA HIS A 28 -13.57 23.32 6.57
C HIS A 28 -12.25 23.25 5.80
N PHE A 29 -11.11 23.32 6.46
CA PHE A 29 -9.82 23.11 5.82
C PHE A 29 -9.66 21.66 5.31
N ILE A 30 -10.10 20.66 6.07
CA ILE A 30 -10.09 19.26 5.63
C ILE A 30 -10.93 19.07 4.36
N LEU A 31 -12.15 19.60 4.32
CA LEU A 31 -13.03 19.53 3.16
C LEU A 31 -12.42 20.25 1.94
N LEU A 32 -11.83 21.42 2.15
CA LEU A 32 -11.16 22.15 1.09
C LEU A 32 -9.98 21.36 0.53
N ASN A 33 -9.17 20.75 1.39
CA ASN A 33 -8.03 19.94 0.99
C ASN A 33 -8.43 18.68 0.22
N GLN A 34 -9.58 18.07 0.54
CA GLN A 34 -10.09 16.90 -0.18
C GLN A 34 -10.49 17.22 -1.63
N THR A 35 -11.03 18.41 -1.89
CA THR A 35 -11.50 18.83 -3.22
C THR A 35 -10.47 19.60 -4.04
N LYS A 36 -9.47 20.18 -3.40
CA LYS A 36 -8.39 20.95 -4.04
C LYS A 36 -7.54 20.04 -4.90
N LEU A 37 -7.27 20.44 -6.16
CA LEU A 37 -6.31 19.78 -7.03
C LEU A 37 -4.91 20.38 -6.87
N SER A 38 -3.93 19.53 -6.64
CA SER A 38 -2.51 19.91 -6.68
C SER A 38 -1.97 19.91 -8.10
N ILE A 39 -0.84 20.59 -8.31
CA ILE A 39 -0.13 20.55 -9.59
C ILE A 39 0.23 19.11 -9.99
N SER A 40 0.64 18.28 -9.01
CA SER A 40 0.98 16.86 -9.23
C SER A 40 -0.20 16.06 -9.75
N GLU A 41 -1.41 16.30 -9.26
CA GLU A 41 -2.62 15.63 -9.74
C GLU A 41 -2.94 16.00 -11.18
N ILE A 42 -2.79 17.30 -11.54
CA ILE A 42 -2.98 17.76 -12.92
C ILE A 42 -1.91 17.15 -13.83
N GLN A 43 -0.67 17.03 -13.36
CA GLN A 43 0.41 16.38 -14.09
C GLN A 43 0.15 14.87 -14.30
N GLN A 44 -0.42 14.18 -13.32
CA GLN A 44 -0.85 12.77 -13.46
C GLN A 44 -1.94 12.63 -14.52
N VAL A 45 -2.97 13.50 -14.49
CA VAL A 45 -4.02 13.51 -15.52
C VAL A 45 -3.42 13.84 -16.90
N TRP A 46 -2.49 14.80 -16.99
CA TRP A 46 -1.80 15.11 -18.24
C TRP A 46 -0.98 13.94 -18.76
N LYS A 47 -0.27 13.21 -17.87
CA LYS A 47 0.44 11.97 -18.24
C LYS A 47 -0.54 10.94 -18.79
N ALA A 48 -1.67 10.71 -18.11
CA ALA A 48 -2.71 9.79 -18.58
C ALA A 48 -3.23 10.17 -19.97
N VAL A 49 -3.50 11.45 -20.22
CA VAL A 49 -3.91 11.93 -21.55
C VAL A 49 -2.82 11.70 -22.59
N LYS A 50 -1.54 11.93 -22.28
CA LYS A 50 -0.43 11.65 -23.19
C LYS A 50 -0.32 10.16 -23.55
N ASP A 51 -0.50 9.30 -22.57
CA ASP A 51 -0.44 7.85 -22.76
C ASP A 51 -1.63 7.35 -23.62
N LEU A 52 -2.83 7.83 -23.34
CA LEU A 52 -4.04 7.52 -24.12
C LEU A 52 -3.95 8.05 -25.56
N THR A 53 -3.31 9.20 -25.77
CA THR A 53 -3.15 9.85 -27.07
C THR A 53 -1.79 9.56 -27.73
N ARG A 54 -1.03 8.58 -27.24
CA ARG A 54 0.36 8.31 -27.69
C ARG A 54 0.47 8.01 -29.18
N GLN A 55 -0.47 7.22 -29.69
CA GLN A 55 -0.54 6.84 -31.12
C GLN A 55 -1.42 7.79 -31.95
N ARG A 56 -2.25 8.61 -31.31
CA ARG A 56 -3.21 9.52 -31.97
C ARG A 56 -3.41 10.77 -31.14
N MET A 57 -3.59 11.90 -31.81
CA MET A 57 -3.82 13.18 -31.14
C MET A 57 -5.21 13.28 -30.49
N LYS A 58 -6.15 12.40 -30.87
CA LYS A 58 -7.56 12.41 -30.42
C LYS A 58 -7.99 11.06 -29.85
N VAL A 59 -8.70 11.06 -28.72
CA VAL A 59 -9.23 9.88 -28.04
C VAL A 59 -10.61 10.18 -27.44
N SER A 60 -11.47 9.18 -27.40
CA SER A 60 -12.74 9.22 -26.65
C SER A 60 -12.60 8.33 -25.41
N CYS A 61 -12.79 8.91 -24.22
CA CYS A 61 -12.64 8.20 -22.93
C CYS A 61 -13.48 8.85 -21.83
N SER A 62 -13.86 8.07 -20.83
CA SER A 62 -14.56 8.57 -19.63
C SER A 62 -13.61 9.22 -18.64
N ALA A 63 -14.13 10.04 -17.73
CA ALA A 63 -13.34 10.60 -16.63
C ALA A 63 -12.73 9.50 -15.75
N LEU A 64 -13.47 8.41 -15.53
CA LEU A 64 -13.00 7.28 -14.74
C LEU A 64 -11.85 6.52 -15.42
N GLU A 65 -11.89 6.35 -16.74
CA GLU A 65 -10.77 5.75 -17.49
C GLU A 65 -9.49 6.59 -17.38
N ILE A 66 -9.63 7.92 -17.46
CA ILE A 66 -8.51 8.85 -17.28
C ILE A 66 -7.97 8.77 -15.84
N ALA A 67 -8.85 8.74 -14.84
CA ALA A 67 -8.46 8.60 -13.44
C ALA A 67 -7.64 7.32 -13.19
N ARG A 68 -8.11 6.18 -13.68
CA ARG A 68 -7.41 4.90 -13.58
C ARG A 68 -6.06 4.92 -14.29
N GLN A 69 -6.00 5.50 -15.48
CA GLN A 69 -4.74 5.66 -16.21
C GLN A 69 -3.79 6.64 -15.50
N ALA A 70 -4.33 7.65 -14.79
CA ALA A 70 -3.56 8.55 -13.94
C ALA A 70 -3.06 7.91 -12.64
N GLY A 71 -3.52 6.70 -12.33
CA GLY A 71 -3.17 5.99 -11.10
C GLY A 71 -4.02 6.40 -9.90
N TRP A 72 -5.22 6.91 -10.12
CA TRP A 72 -6.14 7.25 -9.03
C TRP A 72 -7.00 6.04 -8.68
N ASP A 73 -7.20 5.83 -7.37
CA ASP A 73 -8.03 4.74 -6.85
C ASP A 73 -9.52 5.08 -7.01
N ASP A 74 -10.34 4.07 -7.34
CA ASP A 74 -11.80 4.22 -7.50
C ASP A 74 -12.50 4.66 -6.19
N SER A 75 -11.85 4.51 -5.03
CA SER A 75 -12.33 4.96 -3.71
C SER A 75 -12.19 6.46 -3.48
N VAL A 76 -11.49 7.18 -4.37
CA VAL A 76 -11.31 8.63 -4.25
C VAL A 76 -12.66 9.34 -4.40
N SER A 77 -13.02 10.14 -3.40
CA SER A 77 -14.25 10.93 -3.45
C SER A 77 -14.25 11.91 -4.62
N ASP A 78 -15.39 12.04 -5.28
CA ASP A 78 -15.60 12.99 -6.41
C ASP A 78 -14.61 12.85 -7.57
N ILE A 79 -14.11 11.63 -7.81
CA ILE A 79 -13.08 11.33 -8.79
C ILE A 79 -13.38 11.90 -10.18
N GLU A 80 -14.61 11.78 -10.65
CA GLU A 80 -15.02 12.33 -11.97
C GLU A 80 -14.95 13.86 -12.00
N THR A 81 -15.38 14.53 -10.94
CA THR A 81 -15.34 15.99 -10.83
C THR A 81 -13.90 16.49 -10.80
N ARG A 82 -13.03 15.80 -10.06
CA ARG A 82 -11.59 16.12 -10.00
C ARG A 82 -10.92 15.98 -11.37
N VAL A 83 -11.17 14.90 -12.11
CA VAL A 83 -10.64 14.70 -13.47
C VAL A 83 -11.17 15.77 -14.42
N ARG A 84 -12.48 16.07 -14.41
CA ARG A 84 -13.07 17.11 -15.23
C ARG A 84 -12.48 18.50 -14.94
N THR A 85 -12.21 18.81 -13.69
CA THR A 85 -11.52 20.05 -13.27
C THR A 85 -10.08 20.08 -13.77
N ALA A 86 -9.33 18.99 -13.63
CA ALA A 86 -7.97 18.90 -14.16
C ALA A 86 -7.93 19.09 -15.69
N LEU A 87 -8.84 18.44 -16.42
CA LEU A 87 -8.96 18.61 -17.87
C LEU A 87 -9.35 20.04 -18.26
N ALA A 88 -10.25 20.70 -17.49
CA ALA A 88 -10.60 22.09 -17.71
C ALA A 88 -9.40 23.02 -17.57
N THR A 89 -8.57 22.77 -16.54
CA THR A 89 -7.36 23.54 -16.30
C THR A 89 -6.33 23.33 -17.41
N LEU A 90 -6.14 22.08 -17.86
CA LEU A 90 -5.27 21.75 -19.00
C LEU A 90 -5.76 22.42 -20.31
N GLU A 91 -7.06 22.48 -20.52
CA GLU A 91 -7.65 23.14 -21.68
C GLU A 91 -7.43 24.64 -21.64
N GLN A 92 -7.67 25.30 -20.49
CA GLN A 92 -7.42 26.73 -20.30
C GLN A 92 -5.96 27.11 -20.56
N SER A 93 -5.03 26.21 -20.20
CA SER A 93 -3.58 26.38 -20.44
C SER A 93 -3.14 25.92 -21.85
N GLY A 94 -4.08 25.54 -22.74
CA GLY A 94 -3.82 25.20 -24.13
C GLY A 94 -3.09 23.87 -24.34
N TYR A 95 -3.24 22.90 -23.44
CA TYR A 95 -2.64 21.56 -23.56
C TYR A 95 -3.51 20.62 -24.40
N LEU A 96 -4.82 20.77 -24.32
CA LEU A 96 -5.81 19.92 -24.99
C LEU A 96 -7.09 20.74 -25.30
N VAL A 97 -7.97 20.14 -26.12
CA VAL A 97 -9.36 20.60 -26.32
C VAL A 97 -10.29 19.45 -26.00
N ARG A 98 -11.38 19.75 -25.32
CA ARG A 98 -12.43 18.77 -24.96
C ARG A 98 -13.67 18.97 -25.80
N GLY A 99 -14.30 17.88 -26.19
CA GLY A 99 -15.60 17.81 -26.81
C GLY A 99 -16.45 16.72 -26.21
N ASN A 100 -17.76 16.82 -26.37
CA ASN A 100 -18.66 15.73 -26.00
C ASN A 100 -18.55 14.63 -27.04
N ASN A 101 -18.52 13.39 -26.61
CA ASN A 101 -18.67 12.25 -27.49
C ASN A 101 -20.17 12.05 -27.72
N VAL A 102 -20.65 12.52 -28.83
CA VAL A 102 -22.07 12.40 -29.20
C VAL A 102 -22.13 11.67 -30.54
N PRO A 103 -22.82 10.52 -30.63
CA PRO A 103 -23.02 9.83 -31.88
C PRO A 103 -23.75 10.73 -32.89
N HIS A 104 -23.39 10.56 -34.16
CA HIS A 104 -23.95 11.29 -35.26
C HIS A 104 -24.72 10.34 -36.18
N VAL A 105 -25.88 10.81 -36.67
CA VAL A 105 -26.66 10.12 -37.69
C VAL A 105 -26.55 10.93 -38.96
N TYR A 106 -26.02 10.32 -40.03
CA TYR A 106 -25.88 10.98 -41.31
C TYR A 106 -27.15 10.86 -42.15
N ALA A 107 -27.76 11.99 -42.49
CA ALA A 107 -28.98 12.03 -43.29
C ALA A 107 -28.74 11.61 -44.76
N THR A 108 -27.48 11.60 -45.23
CA THR A 108 -27.11 11.12 -46.56
C THR A 108 -27.39 9.63 -46.76
N GLY A 109 -27.39 8.85 -45.69
CA GLY A 109 -27.67 7.42 -45.70
C GLY A 109 -29.16 7.01 -45.69
N ILE A 110 -30.10 7.93 -45.91
CA ILE A 110 -31.52 7.59 -45.95
C ILE A 110 -31.82 6.93 -47.28
N THR A 111 -32.33 5.67 -47.25
CA THR A 111 -32.65 4.86 -48.44
C THR A 111 -34.08 5.06 -48.95
N VAL A 112 -34.99 5.53 -48.09
CA VAL A 112 -36.38 5.81 -48.41
C VAL A 112 -36.55 7.16 -49.10
N LYS A 113 -37.49 7.24 -50.05
CA LYS A 113 -37.72 8.44 -50.87
C LYS A 113 -38.47 9.55 -50.11
N ASN A 114 -39.40 9.18 -49.24
CA ASN A 114 -40.22 10.10 -48.48
C ASN A 114 -40.70 9.48 -47.15
N ILE A 115 -41.40 10.28 -46.33
CA ILE A 115 -41.90 9.89 -45.03
C ILE A 115 -42.94 8.78 -45.08
N ASP A 116 -43.81 8.80 -46.15
CA ASP A 116 -44.86 7.79 -46.27
C ASP A 116 -44.31 6.40 -46.61
N GLU A 117 -43.26 6.33 -47.41
CA GLU A 117 -42.50 5.09 -47.66
C GLU A 117 -41.82 4.61 -46.40
N ALA A 118 -41.19 5.49 -45.66
CA ALA A 118 -40.58 5.16 -44.37
C ALA A 118 -41.61 4.60 -43.39
N ARG A 119 -42.75 5.29 -43.23
CA ARG A 119 -43.84 4.85 -42.35
C ARG A 119 -44.37 3.48 -42.75
N LYS A 120 -44.57 3.20 -44.03
CA LYS A 120 -45.01 1.89 -44.52
C LYS A 120 -44.00 0.79 -44.16
N ARG A 121 -42.71 1.02 -44.39
CA ARG A 121 -41.64 0.02 -44.07
C ARG A 121 -41.52 -0.20 -42.58
N ILE A 122 -41.54 0.87 -41.78
CA ILE A 122 -41.44 0.79 -40.31
C ILE A 122 -42.64 0.01 -39.73
N SER A 123 -43.89 0.32 -40.23
CA SER A 123 -45.11 -0.35 -39.76
C SER A 123 -45.23 -1.81 -40.20
N ALA A 124 -44.57 -2.21 -41.28
CA ALA A 124 -44.54 -3.58 -41.78
C ALA A 124 -43.44 -4.45 -41.11
N SER A 125 -42.49 -3.82 -40.41
CA SER A 125 -41.37 -4.49 -39.78
C SER A 125 -41.76 -5.08 -38.41
N LEU A 126 -41.24 -6.25 -38.11
CA LEU A 126 -41.40 -6.93 -36.82
C LEU A 126 -40.40 -6.40 -35.75
N LEU A 127 -39.49 -5.52 -36.15
CA LEU A 127 -38.43 -5.01 -35.25
C LEU A 127 -38.88 -3.82 -34.38
N PHE A 128 -40.01 -3.19 -34.72
CA PHE A 128 -40.53 -2.00 -34.03
C PHE A 128 -41.77 -2.32 -33.23
N GLY A 129 -41.79 -2.00 -31.95
CA GLY A 129 -43.00 -1.99 -31.15
C GLY A 129 -43.93 -0.83 -31.50
N SER A 130 -45.21 -0.91 -31.10
CA SER A 130 -46.23 0.12 -31.42
C SER A 130 -45.81 1.54 -31.03
N ASP A 131 -45.16 1.70 -29.88
CA ASP A 131 -44.69 2.99 -29.39
C ASP A 131 -43.41 3.49 -30.09
N GLU A 132 -42.65 2.59 -30.68
CA GLU A 132 -41.39 2.89 -31.37
C GLU A 132 -41.62 3.31 -32.84
N ILE A 133 -42.72 2.87 -33.46
CA ILE A 133 -43.09 3.24 -34.84
C ILE A 133 -43.19 4.77 -34.98
N GLU A 134 -43.89 5.42 -34.06
CA GLU A 134 -44.05 6.88 -34.11
C GLU A 134 -42.74 7.62 -33.81
N LYS A 135 -41.91 7.09 -32.87
CA LYS A 135 -40.60 7.62 -32.60
C LYS A 135 -39.67 7.53 -33.83
N ALA A 136 -39.67 6.37 -34.50
CA ALA A 136 -38.89 6.15 -35.72
C ALA A 136 -39.31 7.10 -36.86
N VAL A 137 -40.61 7.29 -37.05
CA VAL A 137 -41.12 8.22 -38.04
C VAL A 137 -40.74 9.67 -37.76
N ARG A 138 -40.74 10.08 -36.46
CA ARG A 138 -40.34 11.44 -36.06
C ARG A 138 -38.83 11.64 -36.28
N ILE A 139 -38.00 10.65 -35.99
CA ILE A 139 -36.55 10.71 -36.25
C ILE A 139 -36.29 10.82 -37.76
N ILE A 140 -36.87 9.97 -38.60
CA ILE A 140 -36.70 10.03 -40.06
C ILE A 140 -37.16 11.37 -40.61
N LYS A 141 -38.29 11.90 -40.15
CA LYS A 141 -38.77 13.23 -40.54
C LYS A 141 -37.75 14.33 -40.26
N SER A 142 -37.14 14.32 -39.09
CA SER A 142 -36.08 15.26 -38.71
C SER A 142 -34.85 15.11 -39.61
N LEU A 143 -34.39 13.87 -39.88
CA LEU A 143 -33.23 13.61 -40.74
C LEU A 143 -33.47 14.02 -42.19
N ILE A 144 -34.68 13.78 -42.76
CA ILE A 144 -35.05 14.21 -44.13
C ILE A 144 -35.05 15.75 -44.21
N SER A 145 -35.58 16.43 -43.20
CA SER A 145 -35.59 17.90 -43.14
C SER A 145 -34.17 18.45 -43.13
N GLN A 146 -33.29 17.88 -42.37
CA GLN A 146 -31.85 18.28 -42.29
C GLN A 146 -31.13 18.02 -43.61
N LYS A 147 -31.42 16.90 -44.30
CA LYS A 147 -30.86 16.60 -45.64
C LYS A 147 -31.23 17.70 -46.67
N HIS A 148 -32.43 18.22 -46.60
CA HIS A 148 -32.86 19.32 -47.49
C HIS A 148 -32.11 20.62 -47.16
N ILE A 149 -31.95 20.94 -45.88
CA ILE A 149 -31.22 22.12 -45.41
C ILE A 149 -29.72 22.05 -45.81
N ALA A 150 -29.10 20.94 -45.57
CA ALA A 150 -27.69 20.74 -45.89
C ALA A 150 -27.40 20.79 -47.38
N LYS A 151 -28.29 20.24 -48.21
CA LYS A 151 -28.18 20.32 -49.66
C LYS A 151 -28.28 21.76 -50.18
N ALA A 152 -29.06 22.61 -49.52
CA ALA A 152 -29.15 24.02 -49.85
C ALA A 152 -27.91 24.84 -49.45
N GLN A 153 -27.11 24.32 -48.52
CA GLN A 153 -25.89 24.94 -47.98
C GLN A 153 -24.59 24.30 -48.49
N ASP A 154 -24.67 23.36 -49.45
CA ASP A 154 -23.52 22.57 -49.95
C ASP A 154 -22.67 21.92 -48.86
N SER A 155 -23.33 21.44 -47.79
CA SER A 155 -22.72 20.81 -46.61
C SER A 155 -23.25 19.37 -46.42
N GLU A 156 -22.53 18.53 -45.69
CA GLU A 156 -23.00 17.20 -45.31
C GLU A 156 -24.13 17.31 -44.27
N ALA A 157 -25.23 16.59 -44.50
CA ALA A 157 -26.38 16.58 -43.59
C ALA A 157 -26.08 15.61 -42.43
N GLU A 158 -25.74 16.15 -41.27
CA GLU A 158 -25.41 15.43 -40.06
C GLU A 158 -26.34 15.87 -38.92
N SER A 159 -26.85 14.91 -38.14
CA SER A 159 -27.60 15.20 -36.93
C SER A 159 -27.01 14.51 -35.69
N ARG A 160 -26.78 15.29 -34.70
CA ARG A 160 -26.29 14.80 -33.40
C ARG A 160 -27.45 14.20 -32.61
N ILE A 161 -27.22 13.08 -31.95
CA ILE A 161 -28.23 12.38 -31.16
C ILE A 161 -28.73 13.22 -29.97
N ASP A 162 -27.89 14.04 -29.33
CA ASP A 162 -28.33 14.95 -28.28
C ASP A 162 -29.30 16.00 -28.81
N TYR A 163 -29.04 16.55 -29.99
CA TYR A 163 -29.93 17.50 -30.68
C TYR A 163 -31.27 16.86 -31.07
N LEU A 164 -31.25 15.62 -31.58
CA LEU A 164 -32.47 14.87 -31.84
C LEU A 164 -33.25 14.58 -30.55
N ALA A 165 -32.56 14.24 -29.46
CA ALA A 165 -33.17 13.98 -28.16
C ALA A 165 -33.91 15.22 -27.63
N ASP A 166 -33.25 16.38 -27.68
CA ASP A 166 -33.82 17.66 -27.22
C ASP A 166 -35.01 18.09 -28.04
N ILE A 167 -34.92 18.06 -29.40
CA ILE A 167 -36.00 18.49 -30.29
C ILE A 167 -37.20 17.54 -30.27
N LEU A 168 -36.95 16.24 -30.21
CA LEU A 168 -38.02 15.24 -30.32
C LEU A 168 -38.59 14.82 -28.97
N GLY A 169 -37.93 15.20 -27.86
CA GLY A 169 -38.29 14.78 -26.50
C GLY A 169 -38.19 13.26 -26.31
N ILE A 170 -37.25 12.61 -26.98
CA ILE A 170 -36.98 11.17 -26.91
C ILE A 170 -35.63 10.97 -26.20
N SER A 171 -35.51 9.96 -25.36
CA SER A 171 -34.23 9.70 -24.69
C SER A 171 -33.12 9.31 -25.68
N LYS A 172 -31.85 9.64 -25.36
CA LYS A 172 -30.72 9.30 -26.25
C LYS A 172 -30.60 7.80 -26.50
N SER A 173 -30.84 6.97 -25.50
CA SER A 173 -30.82 5.51 -25.61
C SER A 173 -31.90 4.98 -26.55
N GLU A 174 -33.10 5.53 -26.48
CA GLU A 174 -34.21 5.16 -27.41
C GLU A 174 -33.90 5.59 -28.83
N ILE A 175 -33.34 6.77 -29.07
CA ILE A 175 -32.95 7.21 -30.41
C ILE A 175 -31.88 6.26 -30.97
N ILE A 176 -30.88 5.89 -30.22
CA ILE A 176 -29.83 4.95 -30.65
C ILE A 176 -30.48 3.62 -31.07
N SER A 177 -31.28 3.01 -30.17
CA SER A 177 -31.96 1.74 -30.44
C SER A 177 -32.83 1.80 -31.71
N VAL A 178 -33.60 2.86 -31.87
CA VAL A 178 -34.48 3.05 -33.05
C VAL A 178 -33.69 3.26 -34.35
N VAL A 179 -32.60 4.02 -34.32
CA VAL A 179 -31.72 4.24 -35.49
C VAL A 179 -31.06 2.93 -35.92
N GLU A 180 -30.61 2.09 -34.99
CA GLU A 180 -30.00 0.79 -35.28
C GLU A 180 -31.02 -0.16 -35.95
N ARG A 181 -32.25 -0.22 -35.42
CA ARG A 181 -33.32 -0.99 -36.06
C ARG A 181 -33.67 -0.47 -37.44
N MET A 182 -33.62 0.85 -37.65
CA MET A 182 -33.79 1.45 -38.98
C MET A 182 -32.67 1.08 -39.95
N ARG A 183 -31.45 0.92 -39.49
CA ARG A 183 -30.32 0.40 -40.26
C ARG A 183 -30.50 -1.10 -40.59
N GLN A 184 -30.92 -1.88 -39.62
CA GLN A 184 -31.20 -3.31 -39.79
C GLN A 184 -32.30 -3.55 -40.83
N GLU A 185 -33.36 -2.71 -40.87
CA GLU A 185 -34.42 -2.76 -41.86
C GLU A 185 -34.05 -2.13 -43.21
N GLY A 186 -32.82 -1.59 -43.32
CA GLY A 186 -32.37 -0.92 -44.53
C GLY A 186 -33.12 0.38 -44.88
N ILE A 187 -33.74 1.02 -43.88
CA ILE A 187 -34.37 2.34 -43.99
C ILE A 187 -33.29 3.43 -43.97
N LEU A 188 -32.29 3.21 -43.17
CA LEU A 188 -31.03 3.94 -43.21
C LEU A 188 -29.93 3.04 -43.80
N ALA A 189 -29.05 3.62 -44.60
CA ALA A 189 -27.91 2.87 -45.14
C ALA A 189 -26.99 2.44 -44.02
N ASP A 190 -26.46 1.25 -44.15
CA ASP A 190 -25.44 0.74 -43.29
C ASP A 190 -24.13 1.48 -43.56
N SER A 191 -23.61 2.15 -42.59
CA SER A 191 -22.32 2.85 -42.65
C SER A 191 -21.28 2.10 -41.83
N LYS A 192 -20.11 1.84 -42.41
CA LYS A 192 -18.97 1.23 -41.71
C LYS A 192 -18.37 2.24 -40.71
N ASP A 193 -19.07 2.46 -39.64
CA ASP A 193 -18.81 3.53 -38.66
C ASP A 193 -17.93 3.09 -37.51
N ILE A 194 -17.63 1.79 -37.39
CA ILE A 194 -16.72 1.24 -36.40
C ILE A 194 -15.36 0.96 -37.02
N SER A 195 -14.30 1.44 -36.39
CA SER A 195 -12.91 1.12 -36.73
C SER A 195 -12.32 0.20 -35.68
N ALA A 196 -11.94 -1.02 -36.03
CA ALA A 196 -11.21 -1.92 -35.20
C ALA A 196 -9.70 -1.80 -35.48
N TYR A 197 -8.93 -1.52 -34.44
CA TYR A 197 -7.46 -1.52 -34.50
C TYR A 197 -6.95 -2.84 -33.95
N LEU A 198 -6.30 -3.59 -34.84
CA LEU A 198 -5.71 -4.87 -34.53
C LEU A 198 -4.28 -4.68 -33.99
N LEU A 199 -3.84 -5.59 -33.12
CA LEU A 199 -2.47 -5.57 -32.60
C LEU A 199 -1.46 -5.73 -33.76
N ASP A 200 -0.47 -4.83 -33.86
CA ASP A 200 0.44 -4.73 -35.02
C ASP A 200 1.75 -5.48 -34.78
N THR A 201 1.71 -6.81 -34.62
CA THR A 201 2.90 -7.65 -34.58
C THR A 201 2.63 -8.96 -35.29
N GLY A 202 3.62 -9.58 -35.96
CA GLY A 202 3.46 -10.78 -36.80
C GLY A 202 2.81 -12.04 -36.17
N GLU A 203 2.42 -11.96 -34.86
CA GLU A 203 1.66 -12.98 -34.13
C GLU A 203 0.39 -12.40 -33.50
N SER A 204 -0.15 -11.35 -34.06
CA SER A 204 -1.20 -10.54 -33.39
C SER A 204 -2.54 -11.26 -33.23
N GLU A 205 -2.95 -12.09 -34.20
CA GLU A 205 -4.16 -12.90 -34.06
C GLU A 205 -4.02 -13.90 -32.92
N ARG A 206 -2.90 -14.62 -32.87
CA ARG A 206 -2.60 -15.56 -31.80
C ARG A 206 -2.60 -14.90 -30.42
N LYS A 207 -2.07 -13.68 -30.32
CA LYS A 207 -2.07 -12.91 -29.07
C LYS A 207 -3.50 -12.51 -28.64
N SER A 208 -4.34 -12.01 -29.57
CA SER A 208 -5.72 -11.65 -29.28
C SER A 208 -6.54 -12.89 -28.87
N ARG A 209 -6.35 -14.03 -29.54
CA ARG A 209 -7.00 -15.29 -29.18
C ARG A 209 -6.54 -15.79 -27.81
N THR A 210 -5.22 -15.80 -27.55
CA THR A 210 -4.66 -16.22 -26.26
C THR A 210 -5.17 -15.36 -25.13
N LEU A 211 -5.27 -14.05 -25.33
CA LEU A 211 -5.81 -13.11 -24.36
C LEU A 211 -7.31 -13.40 -24.10
N LEU A 212 -8.09 -13.59 -25.14
CA LEU A 212 -9.52 -13.93 -25.03
C LEU A 212 -9.73 -15.22 -24.20
N GLU A 213 -8.99 -16.30 -24.52
CA GLU A 213 -9.12 -17.57 -23.81
C GLU A 213 -8.65 -17.48 -22.35
N ARG A 214 -7.62 -16.67 -22.07
CA ARG A 214 -7.16 -16.41 -20.71
C ARG A 214 -8.27 -15.74 -19.89
N PHE A 215 -8.87 -14.68 -20.43
CA PHE A 215 -9.96 -13.98 -19.78
C PHE A 215 -11.22 -14.85 -19.65
N ALA A 216 -11.53 -15.66 -20.64
CA ALA A 216 -12.67 -16.58 -20.58
C ALA A 216 -12.54 -17.60 -19.43
N LYS A 217 -11.35 -18.19 -19.23
CA LYS A 217 -11.08 -19.10 -18.10
C LYS A 217 -11.24 -18.40 -16.75
N LEU A 218 -10.70 -17.20 -16.63
CA LEU A 218 -10.79 -16.41 -15.41
C LEU A 218 -12.22 -15.98 -15.12
N GLU A 219 -12.97 -15.56 -16.15
CA GLU A 219 -14.37 -15.18 -16.01
C GLU A 219 -15.26 -16.34 -15.62
N GLN A 220 -15.09 -17.51 -16.25
CA GLN A 220 -15.81 -18.74 -15.87
C GLN A 220 -15.56 -19.09 -14.40
N TYR A 221 -14.31 -18.96 -13.94
CA TYR A 221 -13.95 -19.15 -12.55
C TYR A 221 -14.72 -18.17 -11.64
N ILE A 222 -14.69 -16.88 -11.96
CA ILE A 222 -15.38 -15.86 -11.18
C ILE A 222 -16.89 -16.13 -11.11
N LEU A 223 -17.54 -16.42 -12.26
CA LEU A 223 -18.98 -16.68 -12.32
C LEU A 223 -19.37 -17.90 -11.46
N ASN A 224 -18.54 -18.94 -11.44
CA ASN A 224 -18.76 -20.14 -10.61
C ASN A 224 -18.64 -19.87 -9.11
N HIS A 225 -17.85 -18.87 -8.71
CA HIS A 225 -17.60 -18.53 -7.30
C HIS A 225 -18.53 -17.44 -6.74
N ILE A 226 -19.29 -16.73 -7.60
CA ILE A 226 -20.26 -15.73 -7.15
C ILE A 226 -21.59 -16.42 -6.85
N PRO A 227 -22.06 -16.39 -5.58
CA PRO A 227 -23.34 -17.00 -5.21
C PRO A 227 -24.54 -16.13 -5.58
N ASP A 228 -25.75 -16.69 -5.52
CA ASP A 228 -27.00 -15.95 -5.68
C ASP A 228 -27.24 -14.96 -4.53
N LYS A 229 -26.77 -15.29 -3.33
CA LYS A 229 -26.78 -14.40 -2.17
C LYS A 229 -25.48 -13.59 -2.15
N SER A 230 -25.54 -12.39 -1.56
CA SER A 230 -24.38 -11.51 -1.52
C SER A 230 -23.16 -12.15 -0.84
N LEU A 231 -22.00 -11.98 -1.45
CA LEU A 231 -20.70 -12.41 -0.96
C LEU A 231 -19.80 -11.18 -0.79
N ARG A 232 -19.19 -11.05 0.38
CA ARG A 232 -18.14 -10.05 0.62
C ARG A 232 -16.80 -10.62 0.25
N ILE A 233 -16.11 -9.98 -0.70
CA ILE A 233 -14.83 -10.45 -1.21
C ILE A 233 -13.98 -9.27 -1.70
N SER A 234 -12.66 -9.44 -1.74
CA SER A 234 -11.74 -8.49 -2.38
C SER A 234 -11.19 -9.04 -3.69
N CYS A 235 -10.79 -8.16 -4.62
CA CYS A 235 -10.13 -8.60 -5.86
C CYS A 235 -8.85 -9.39 -5.57
N LYS A 236 -8.11 -8.99 -4.53
CA LYS A 236 -6.89 -9.68 -4.08
C LYS A 236 -7.18 -11.11 -3.63
N GLN A 237 -8.25 -11.31 -2.86
CA GLN A 237 -8.69 -12.65 -2.43
C GLN A 237 -9.08 -13.52 -3.63
N LEU A 238 -9.91 -13.00 -4.54
CA LEU A 238 -10.29 -13.73 -5.77
C LEU A 238 -9.07 -14.11 -6.62
N ASN A 239 -8.07 -13.24 -6.68
CA ASN A 239 -6.85 -13.51 -7.42
C ASN A 239 -6.02 -14.62 -6.78
N ASP A 240 -5.89 -14.63 -5.45
CA ASP A 240 -5.20 -15.68 -4.72
C ASP A 240 -5.92 -17.01 -4.84
N ASP A 241 -7.26 -17.02 -4.67
CA ASP A 241 -8.07 -18.23 -4.80
C ASP A 241 -7.95 -18.81 -6.21
N ALA A 242 -8.06 -17.97 -7.25
CA ALA A 242 -7.89 -18.38 -8.65
C ALA A 242 -6.48 -18.94 -8.93
N THR A 243 -5.46 -18.35 -8.36
CA THR A 243 -4.06 -18.81 -8.51
C THR A 243 -3.85 -20.14 -7.80
N ASN A 244 -4.39 -20.29 -6.60
CA ASN A 244 -4.32 -21.53 -5.81
C ASN A 244 -5.07 -22.69 -6.50
N ASP A 245 -6.18 -22.39 -7.18
CA ASP A 245 -6.98 -23.36 -7.96
C ASP A 245 -6.40 -23.64 -9.36
N GLY A 246 -5.21 -23.13 -9.65
CA GLY A 246 -4.44 -23.49 -10.84
C GLY A 246 -4.53 -22.50 -12.00
N ILE A 247 -5.18 -21.33 -11.85
CA ILE A 247 -5.18 -20.26 -12.85
C ILE A 247 -3.96 -19.35 -12.63
N ASN A 248 -2.77 -19.85 -12.94
CA ASN A 248 -1.49 -19.16 -12.70
C ASN A 248 -1.33 -17.84 -13.49
N THR A 249 -2.18 -17.59 -14.48
CA THR A 249 -2.20 -16.35 -15.27
C THR A 249 -3.15 -15.30 -14.72
N SER A 250 -3.79 -15.55 -13.57
CA SER A 250 -4.69 -14.60 -12.92
C SER A 250 -3.93 -13.35 -12.46
N LYS A 251 -4.50 -12.18 -12.70
CA LYS A 251 -4.00 -10.89 -12.22
C LYS A 251 -5.17 -10.10 -11.60
N GLU A 252 -4.93 -9.40 -10.52
CA GLU A 252 -5.95 -8.58 -9.85
C GLU A 252 -6.60 -7.57 -10.80
N LYS A 253 -5.80 -6.94 -11.67
CA LYS A 253 -6.28 -6.04 -12.73
C LYS A 253 -7.30 -6.70 -13.66
N ASP A 254 -7.06 -7.95 -14.06
CA ASP A 254 -7.93 -8.68 -14.97
C ASP A 254 -9.27 -8.99 -14.28
N ILE A 255 -9.23 -9.35 -12.99
CA ILE A 255 -10.43 -9.56 -12.16
C ILE A 255 -11.25 -8.27 -12.05
N ARG A 256 -10.62 -7.14 -11.75
CA ARG A 256 -11.31 -5.83 -11.70
C ARG A 256 -11.96 -5.49 -13.04
N THR A 257 -11.27 -5.74 -14.14
CA THR A 257 -11.80 -5.51 -15.49
C THR A 257 -13.06 -6.35 -15.75
N LEU A 258 -13.01 -7.65 -15.39
CA LEU A 258 -14.15 -8.56 -15.56
C LEU A 258 -15.31 -8.17 -14.64
N LEU A 259 -15.08 -7.91 -13.36
CA LEU A 259 -16.14 -7.50 -12.44
C LEU A 259 -16.80 -6.19 -12.86
N TYR A 260 -16.05 -5.25 -13.39
CA TYR A 260 -16.57 -4.01 -13.94
C TYR A 260 -17.47 -4.28 -15.17
N PHE A 261 -16.99 -5.09 -16.11
CA PHE A 261 -17.78 -5.49 -17.29
C PHE A 261 -19.06 -6.22 -16.88
N LEU A 262 -18.97 -7.22 -15.99
CA LEU A 262 -20.11 -8.01 -15.51
C LEU A 262 -21.16 -7.14 -14.80
N THR A 263 -20.72 -6.11 -14.08
CA THR A 263 -21.62 -5.15 -13.40
C THR A 263 -22.37 -4.29 -14.42
N ILE A 264 -21.68 -3.72 -15.42
CA ILE A 264 -22.29 -2.87 -16.45
C ILE A 264 -23.31 -3.65 -17.26
N LYS A 265 -22.99 -4.90 -17.59
CA LYS A 265 -23.87 -5.76 -18.42
C LYS A 265 -24.90 -6.54 -17.60
N GLY A 266 -24.98 -6.27 -16.30
CA GLY A 266 -26.03 -6.82 -15.43
C GLY A 266 -25.94 -8.32 -15.15
N TYR A 267 -24.75 -8.90 -15.22
CA TYR A 267 -24.51 -10.28 -14.74
C TYR A 267 -24.48 -10.33 -13.22
N ILE A 268 -23.89 -9.31 -12.61
CA ILE A 268 -23.72 -9.20 -11.18
C ILE A 268 -24.16 -7.82 -10.66
N ARG A 269 -24.54 -7.78 -9.39
CA ARG A 269 -24.63 -6.54 -8.61
C ARG A 269 -23.37 -6.41 -7.78
N LYS A 270 -22.77 -5.22 -7.79
CA LYS A 270 -21.59 -4.89 -7.01
C LYS A 270 -21.89 -3.66 -6.16
N LYS A 271 -21.59 -3.74 -4.86
CA LYS A 271 -21.63 -2.63 -3.93
C LYS A 271 -20.27 -2.57 -3.22
N GLU A 272 -19.62 -1.43 -3.26
CA GLU A 272 -18.37 -1.20 -2.51
C GLU A 272 -18.71 -0.75 -1.10
N ASP A 273 -18.15 -1.43 -0.09
CA ASP A 273 -18.48 -1.22 1.32
C ASP A 273 -17.33 -0.55 2.09
N ALA A 274 -16.08 -0.71 1.64
CA ALA A 274 -14.89 -0.08 2.20
C ALA A 274 -13.72 -0.20 1.21
N VAL A 275 -12.63 0.47 1.51
CA VAL A 275 -11.38 0.36 0.75
C VAL A 275 -10.99 -1.12 0.63
N HIS A 276 -10.99 -1.63 -0.62
CA HIS A 276 -10.60 -2.99 -1.03
C HIS A 276 -11.61 -4.13 -0.84
N ASN A 277 -12.83 -3.89 -0.31
CA ASN A 277 -13.85 -4.93 -0.23
C ASN A 277 -15.11 -4.54 -0.98
N MET A 278 -15.75 -5.53 -1.59
CA MET A 278 -16.98 -5.38 -2.32
C MET A 278 -17.97 -6.49 -1.94
N GLU A 279 -19.22 -6.13 -1.94
CA GLU A 279 -20.33 -7.05 -1.84
C GLU A 279 -20.84 -7.34 -3.26
N ILE A 280 -20.78 -8.60 -3.68
CA ILE A 280 -21.18 -9.04 -5.01
C ILE A 280 -22.22 -10.15 -4.93
N SER A 281 -23.17 -10.15 -5.87
CA SER A 281 -24.18 -11.20 -6.07
C SER A 281 -24.55 -11.31 -7.53
N ARG A 282 -24.97 -12.49 -7.96
CA ARG A 282 -25.53 -12.64 -9.32
C ARG A 282 -26.88 -11.93 -9.44
N GLN A 283 -27.22 -11.50 -10.65
CA GLN A 283 -28.53 -10.92 -10.94
C GLN A 283 -29.53 -11.94 -11.50
N THR A 284 -29.02 -12.99 -12.13
CA THR A 284 -29.80 -14.08 -12.74
C THR A 284 -29.33 -15.43 -12.18
N ASP A 285 -30.10 -16.47 -12.38
CA ASP A 285 -29.73 -17.84 -12.04
C ASP A 285 -28.45 -18.29 -12.78
N MET A 286 -27.78 -19.30 -12.25
CA MET A 286 -26.51 -19.80 -12.78
C MET A 286 -26.60 -20.26 -14.23
N GLU A 287 -27.66 -20.98 -14.58
CA GLU A 287 -27.81 -21.56 -15.92
C GLU A 287 -27.95 -20.47 -16.97
N SER A 288 -28.81 -19.49 -16.75
CA SER A 288 -28.99 -18.31 -17.61
C SER A 288 -27.71 -17.49 -17.74
N THR A 289 -26.98 -17.32 -16.62
CA THR A 289 -25.70 -16.59 -16.59
C THR A 289 -24.65 -17.30 -17.47
N ILE A 290 -24.51 -18.60 -17.35
CA ILE A 290 -23.53 -19.38 -18.13
C ILE A 290 -23.91 -19.42 -19.61
N LYS A 291 -25.19 -19.64 -19.96
CA LYS A 291 -25.64 -19.59 -21.34
C LYS A 291 -25.32 -18.23 -22.02
N ARG A 292 -25.54 -17.12 -21.32
CA ARG A 292 -25.23 -15.79 -21.82
C ARG A 292 -23.73 -15.59 -21.99
N PHE A 293 -22.92 -16.07 -21.04
CA PHE A 293 -21.46 -16.06 -21.13
C PHE A 293 -20.96 -16.84 -22.34
N GLU A 294 -21.43 -18.09 -22.52
CA GLU A 294 -21.02 -18.95 -23.64
C GLU A 294 -21.38 -18.32 -24.99
N LYS A 295 -22.61 -17.81 -25.15
CA LYS A 295 -23.06 -17.10 -26.33
C LYS A 295 -22.13 -15.91 -26.68
N ARG A 296 -21.83 -15.06 -25.72
CA ARG A 296 -20.93 -13.93 -25.92
C ARG A 296 -19.50 -14.38 -26.27
N LEU A 297 -19.00 -15.44 -25.66
CA LEU A 297 -17.68 -15.96 -25.95
C LEU A 297 -17.55 -16.47 -27.38
N GLU A 298 -18.55 -17.20 -27.88
CA GLU A 298 -18.59 -17.67 -29.26
C GLU A 298 -18.65 -16.49 -30.27
N ILE A 299 -19.47 -15.50 -30.01
CA ILE A 299 -19.52 -14.27 -30.82
C ILE A 299 -18.16 -13.56 -30.82
N SER A 300 -17.50 -13.48 -29.65
CA SER A 300 -16.20 -12.85 -29.52
C SER A 300 -15.10 -13.59 -30.30
N ARG A 301 -15.11 -14.93 -30.25
CA ARG A 301 -14.19 -15.78 -31.04
C ARG A 301 -14.35 -15.55 -32.52
N PHE A 302 -15.61 -15.59 -32.98
CA PHE A 302 -15.95 -15.34 -34.40
C PHE A 302 -15.50 -13.93 -34.84
N THR A 303 -15.77 -12.92 -34.02
CA THR A 303 -15.43 -11.52 -34.33
C THR A 303 -13.92 -11.34 -34.51
N VAL A 304 -13.12 -11.89 -33.62
CA VAL A 304 -11.63 -11.84 -33.70
C VAL A 304 -11.17 -12.51 -35.01
N GLU A 305 -11.64 -13.73 -35.30
CA GLU A 305 -11.27 -14.46 -36.52
C GLU A 305 -11.65 -13.71 -37.78
N TRP A 306 -12.88 -13.20 -37.86
CA TRP A 306 -13.38 -12.47 -39.01
C TRP A 306 -12.62 -11.18 -39.28
N LEU A 307 -12.34 -10.37 -38.25
CA LEU A 307 -11.58 -9.12 -38.40
C LEU A 307 -10.14 -9.37 -38.88
N TYR A 308 -9.48 -10.42 -38.41
CA TYR A 308 -8.13 -10.76 -38.90
C TYR A 308 -8.14 -11.32 -40.32
N LYS A 309 -9.17 -12.04 -40.74
CA LYS A 309 -9.37 -12.47 -42.15
C LYS A 309 -9.55 -11.28 -43.10
N LEU A 310 -10.33 -10.27 -42.70
CA LEU A 310 -10.49 -9.06 -43.49
C LEU A 310 -9.17 -8.29 -43.71
N THR A 311 -8.23 -8.37 -42.80
CA THR A 311 -6.90 -7.76 -42.96
C THR A 311 -6.01 -8.53 -43.90
N ALA A 312 -6.11 -9.85 -43.93
CA ALA A 312 -5.30 -10.70 -44.81
C ALA A 312 -5.66 -10.46 -46.30
N ASP A 313 -6.93 -10.18 -46.60
CA ASP A 313 -7.40 -9.93 -47.98
C ASP A 313 -7.07 -8.51 -48.48
N THR A 314 -6.65 -7.57 -47.58
CA THR A 314 -6.44 -6.16 -47.94
C THR A 314 -4.95 -5.77 -48.04
N GLU A 315 -4.01 -6.70 -48.02
CA GLU A 315 -2.53 -6.49 -47.96
C GLU A 315 -1.90 -5.72 -49.16
N LYS A 316 -2.66 -5.20 -50.09
CA LYS A 316 -2.12 -4.46 -51.24
C LYS A 316 -2.00 -2.95 -51.09
N GLN A 317 -2.57 -2.34 -50.07
CA GLN A 317 -2.42 -0.88 -49.86
C GLN A 317 -2.55 -0.59 -48.37
N ILE A 318 -1.49 -0.45 -47.58
CA ILE A 318 -1.65 0.34 -46.37
C ILE A 318 -0.33 0.66 -45.65
N SER A 319 -0.15 1.94 -45.36
CA SER A 319 0.66 2.59 -44.36
C SER A 319 0.36 2.14 -42.91
N GLN A 320 1.31 2.14 -42.06
CA GLN A 320 1.54 1.98 -40.63
C GLN A 320 0.40 1.84 -39.58
N ASN A 321 -0.91 1.84 -39.91
CA ASN A 321 -2.01 1.61 -38.94
C ASN A 321 -3.09 0.73 -39.57
N LYS A 322 -3.09 -0.57 -39.28
CA LYS A 322 -4.13 -1.52 -39.75
C LYS A 322 -5.43 -1.31 -38.97
N ALA A 323 -6.29 -0.42 -39.45
CA ALA A 323 -7.67 -0.25 -38.98
C ALA A 323 -8.63 -0.92 -39.97
N VAL A 324 -9.51 -1.81 -39.48
CA VAL A 324 -10.60 -2.42 -40.22
C VAL A 324 -11.88 -1.66 -39.94
N GLN A 325 -12.53 -1.15 -40.95
CA GLN A 325 -13.84 -0.48 -40.87
C GLN A 325 -14.97 -1.47 -41.12
N PHE A 326 -15.95 -1.53 -40.24
CA PHE A 326 -17.14 -2.37 -40.35
C PHE A 326 -18.30 -1.75 -39.59
N SER A 327 -19.50 -2.34 -39.76
CA SER A 327 -20.67 -2.01 -38.96
C SER A 327 -21.15 -3.18 -38.10
N VAL A 328 -21.90 -2.91 -37.03
CA VAL A 328 -22.48 -3.96 -36.17
C VAL A 328 -23.41 -4.85 -36.96
N VAL A 329 -24.19 -4.25 -37.90
CA VAL A 329 -25.11 -4.98 -38.76
C VAL A 329 -24.38 -5.89 -39.74
N GLU A 330 -23.27 -5.44 -40.34
CA GLU A 330 -22.42 -6.28 -41.21
C GLU A 330 -21.91 -7.50 -40.44
N LEU A 331 -21.38 -7.28 -39.21
CA LEU A 331 -20.90 -8.38 -38.37
C LEU A 331 -22.04 -9.33 -37.99
N LEU A 332 -23.20 -8.84 -37.58
CA LEU A 332 -24.37 -9.67 -37.28
C LEU A 332 -24.75 -10.57 -38.47
N ASN A 333 -24.81 -10.00 -39.69
CA ASN A 333 -25.15 -10.74 -40.91
C ASN A 333 -24.08 -11.82 -41.23
N GLN A 334 -22.81 -11.52 -41.01
CA GLN A 334 -21.73 -12.49 -41.18
C GLN A 334 -21.81 -13.65 -40.20
N ILE A 335 -22.16 -13.37 -38.93
CA ILE A 335 -22.39 -14.44 -37.96
C ILE A 335 -23.58 -15.32 -38.37
N LYS A 336 -24.70 -14.71 -38.74
CA LYS A 336 -25.91 -15.46 -39.16
C LYS A 336 -25.73 -16.29 -40.45
N SER A 337 -24.86 -15.84 -41.34
CA SER A 337 -24.56 -16.56 -42.59
C SER A 337 -23.51 -17.65 -42.46
N ASN A 338 -22.85 -17.79 -41.30
CA ASN A 338 -21.85 -18.82 -41.09
C ASN A 338 -22.51 -20.18 -40.83
N PRO A 339 -22.21 -21.26 -41.64
CA PRO A 339 -22.77 -22.58 -41.43
C PRO A 339 -22.47 -23.19 -40.05
N GLN A 340 -21.36 -22.80 -39.38
CA GLN A 340 -21.01 -23.27 -38.03
C GLN A 340 -21.89 -22.64 -36.95
N SER A 341 -22.51 -21.49 -37.19
CA SER A 341 -23.42 -20.84 -36.24
C SER A 341 -24.68 -21.64 -35.98
N LEU A 342 -25.14 -22.41 -36.97
CA LEU A 342 -26.30 -23.30 -36.86
C LEU A 342 -26.08 -24.48 -35.86
N PHE A 343 -24.82 -24.92 -35.69
CA PHE A 343 -24.47 -26.04 -34.77
C PHE A 343 -24.14 -25.54 -33.33
N SER A 344 -23.90 -24.27 -33.15
CA SER A 344 -23.51 -23.68 -31.86
C SER A 344 -24.63 -23.04 -31.05
N GLY A 345 -25.90 -23.16 -31.50
CA GLY A 345 -27.04 -22.53 -30.80
C GLY A 345 -27.13 -21.02 -30.96
N LEU A 346 -26.46 -20.46 -31.96
CA LEU A 346 -26.46 -19.05 -32.30
C LEU A 346 -27.62 -18.62 -33.20
N ASP A 347 -28.67 -19.43 -33.31
CA ASP A 347 -29.82 -19.19 -34.24
C ASP A 347 -30.59 -17.91 -33.87
N ASN A 348 -30.48 -17.40 -32.63
CA ASN A 348 -31.24 -16.25 -32.12
C ASN A 348 -30.33 -15.12 -31.64
N ILE A 349 -29.29 -14.77 -32.45
CA ILE A 349 -28.43 -13.65 -32.14
C ILE A 349 -29.16 -12.33 -32.49
N GLN A 350 -29.17 -11.44 -31.49
CA GLN A 350 -29.66 -10.07 -31.64
C GLN A 350 -28.48 -9.09 -31.76
N LEU A 351 -28.77 -7.86 -32.14
CA LEU A 351 -27.79 -6.80 -32.29
C LEU A 351 -27.05 -6.53 -30.96
N GLU A 352 -27.80 -6.54 -29.85
CA GLU A 352 -27.31 -6.34 -28.50
C GLU A 352 -26.28 -7.39 -28.07
N ASP A 353 -26.41 -8.63 -28.55
CA ASP A 353 -25.43 -9.70 -28.28
C ASP A 353 -24.06 -9.40 -28.94
N VAL A 354 -24.12 -8.85 -30.17
CA VAL A 354 -22.91 -8.45 -30.91
C VAL A 354 -22.24 -7.26 -30.27
N GLU A 355 -23.02 -6.28 -29.83
CA GLU A 355 -22.52 -5.11 -29.12
C GLU A 355 -21.88 -5.49 -27.77
N GLU A 356 -22.47 -6.44 -27.03
CA GLU A 356 -21.92 -6.95 -25.79
C GLU A 356 -20.57 -7.64 -26.01
N ALA A 357 -20.43 -8.42 -27.08
CA ALA A 357 -19.18 -9.07 -27.45
C ALA A 357 -18.09 -8.06 -27.87
N LEU A 358 -18.45 -7.06 -28.66
CA LEU A 358 -17.53 -5.98 -29.06
C LEU A 358 -17.06 -5.17 -27.85
N LEU A 359 -17.96 -4.82 -26.94
CA LEU A 359 -17.59 -4.13 -25.70
C LEU A 359 -16.67 -4.99 -24.85
N TYR A 360 -16.94 -6.29 -24.73
CA TYR A 360 -16.09 -7.24 -24.01
C TYR A 360 -14.68 -7.26 -24.58
N LEU A 361 -14.54 -7.49 -25.91
CA LEU A 361 -13.26 -7.52 -26.59
C LEU A 361 -12.46 -6.22 -26.41
N SER A 362 -13.15 -5.08 -26.42
CA SER A 362 -12.53 -3.78 -26.15
C SER A 362 -12.06 -3.66 -24.69
N LYS A 363 -12.86 -4.11 -23.71
CA LYS A 363 -12.53 -4.01 -22.29
C LYS A 363 -11.38 -4.91 -21.85
N ILE A 364 -11.28 -6.12 -22.39
CA ILE A 364 -10.17 -7.03 -22.14
C ILE A 364 -8.90 -6.65 -22.93
N GLY A 365 -8.98 -5.66 -23.81
CA GLY A 365 -7.85 -5.21 -24.62
C GLY A 365 -7.48 -6.13 -25.80
N ALA A 366 -8.36 -7.07 -26.16
CA ALA A 366 -8.15 -7.95 -27.32
C ALA A 366 -8.26 -7.18 -28.64
N LEU A 367 -9.12 -6.17 -28.68
CA LEU A 367 -9.30 -5.24 -29.79
C LEU A 367 -9.39 -3.80 -29.27
N LYS A 368 -8.94 -2.84 -30.06
CA LYS A 368 -9.22 -1.42 -29.81
C LYS A 368 -10.28 -0.96 -30.81
N LEU A 369 -11.43 -0.53 -30.33
CA LEU A 369 -12.55 -0.09 -31.14
C LEU A 369 -12.75 1.42 -31.01
N GLU A 370 -13.06 2.08 -32.13
CA GLU A 370 -13.44 3.49 -32.17
C GLU A 370 -14.63 3.68 -33.15
N GLY A 371 -15.52 4.61 -32.78
CA GLY A 371 -16.70 4.95 -33.60
C GLY A 371 -17.94 4.12 -33.28
N GLY A 372 -18.96 4.26 -34.11
CA GLY A 372 -20.24 3.59 -33.92
C GLY A 372 -21.07 4.10 -32.76
N PHE A 373 -22.16 3.36 -32.45
CA PHE A 373 -22.98 3.61 -31.26
C PHE A 373 -22.47 2.93 -30.00
N LEU A 374 -21.27 2.40 -30.02
CA LEU A 374 -20.58 1.93 -28.82
C LEU A 374 -20.25 3.12 -27.89
N VAL A 375 -21.31 3.82 -27.48
CA VAL A 375 -21.17 4.97 -26.59
C VAL A 375 -20.83 4.47 -25.20
N LEU A 376 -19.60 4.69 -24.81
CA LEU A 376 -19.23 4.70 -23.41
C LEU A 376 -19.98 5.86 -22.76
N TYR A 377 -20.96 5.54 -21.91
CA TYR A 377 -21.71 6.55 -21.17
C TYR A 377 -20.72 7.51 -20.48
N ASN A 378 -20.91 8.83 -20.62
CA ASN A 378 -20.04 9.91 -20.11
C ASN A 378 -18.65 10.01 -20.74
N ALA A 379 -18.41 9.45 -21.92
CA ALA A 379 -17.15 9.67 -22.62
C ALA A 379 -16.99 11.13 -23.08
N MET A 380 -15.77 11.60 -23.07
CA MET A 380 -15.36 12.91 -23.60
C MET A 380 -14.40 12.71 -24.77
N ASN A 381 -14.53 13.48 -25.81
CA ASN A 381 -13.53 13.59 -26.85
C ASN A 381 -12.41 14.50 -26.36
N ILE A 382 -11.20 14.00 -26.32
CA ILE A 382 -10.03 14.77 -25.94
C ILE A 382 -9.09 14.79 -27.14
N GLN A 383 -8.76 16.00 -27.59
CA GLN A 383 -7.77 16.24 -28.63
C GLN A 383 -6.55 16.91 -27.98
N ARG A 384 -5.42 16.23 -28.02
CA ARG A 384 -4.16 16.76 -27.52
C ARG A 384 -3.63 17.83 -28.49
N ILE A 385 -3.22 18.97 -27.97
CA ILE A 385 -2.61 20.07 -28.76
C ILE A 385 -1.11 20.07 -28.57
N LYS A 386 -0.64 20.07 -27.31
CA LYS A 386 0.80 20.07 -27.02
C LYS A 386 1.45 18.71 -27.24
N ASP A 387 2.69 18.73 -27.57
CA ASP A 387 3.50 17.57 -27.86
C ASP A 387 3.69 16.66 -26.59
N ASN A 388 4.08 15.39 -26.80
CA ASN A 388 4.26 14.40 -25.75
C ASN A 388 5.36 14.76 -24.72
N LYS A 389 6.34 15.61 -25.09
CA LYS A 389 7.40 16.07 -24.21
C LYS A 389 6.96 17.23 -23.31
N SER A 390 5.80 17.84 -23.58
CA SER A 390 5.32 18.97 -22.81
C SER A 390 4.94 18.56 -21.40
N ARG A 391 5.36 19.35 -20.40
CA ARG A 391 5.00 19.20 -18.98
C ARG A 391 4.11 20.34 -18.56
N TYR A 392 3.11 20.07 -17.71
CA TYR A 392 2.31 21.09 -17.06
C TYR A 392 3.18 21.80 -16.01
N LYS A 393 3.30 23.14 -16.08
CA LYS A 393 4.25 23.94 -15.31
C LYS A 393 3.57 24.68 -14.16
N GLN A 394 4.39 25.14 -13.22
CA GLN A 394 3.95 25.97 -12.11
C GLN A 394 3.25 27.27 -12.57
N ASP A 395 3.73 27.87 -13.65
CA ASP A 395 3.12 29.08 -14.20
C ASP A 395 1.68 28.83 -14.72
N ASP A 396 1.45 27.66 -15.33
CA ASP A 396 0.11 27.27 -15.81
C ASP A 396 -0.87 27.00 -14.65
N TYR A 397 -0.34 26.59 -13.49
CA TYR A 397 -1.12 26.34 -12.27
C TYR A 397 -1.47 27.60 -11.48
N GLN A 398 -0.83 28.73 -11.76
CA GLN A 398 -0.89 29.92 -10.93
C GLN A 398 -2.31 30.42 -10.71
N MET A 399 -3.15 30.45 -11.75
CA MET A 399 -4.55 30.93 -11.66
C MET A 399 -5.37 30.05 -10.70
N LEU A 400 -5.26 28.75 -10.80
CA LEU A 400 -5.96 27.81 -9.91
C LEU A 400 -5.43 27.89 -8.48
N ASN A 401 -4.12 28.08 -8.31
CA ASN A 401 -3.49 28.27 -7.01
C ASN A 401 -3.98 29.54 -6.30
N GLU A 402 -4.10 30.66 -7.03
CA GLU A 402 -4.64 31.91 -6.48
C GLU A 402 -6.11 31.74 -6.05
N PHE A 403 -6.92 31.04 -6.83
CA PHE A 403 -8.28 30.70 -6.43
C PHE A 403 -8.32 29.92 -5.10
N TYR A 404 -7.48 28.91 -4.95
CA TYR A 404 -7.41 28.14 -3.70
C TYR A 404 -6.88 28.95 -2.53
N LYS A 405 -5.89 29.82 -2.73
CA LYS A 405 -5.41 30.74 -1.71
C LYS A 405 -6.53 31.65 -1.19
N GLN A 406 -7.33 32.20 -2.09
CA GLN A 406 -8.50 33.00 -1.71
C GLN A 406 -9.51 32.17 -0.90
N LYS A 407 -9.77 30.93 -1.27
CA LYS A 407 -10.65 30.04 -0.51
C LYS A 407 -10.13 29.77 0.91
N ILE A 408 -8.83 29.51 1.08
CA ILE A 408 -8.18 29.36 2.39
C ILE A 408 -8.34 30.63 3.22
N GLN A 409 -8.06 31.80 2.63
CA GLN A 409 -8.22 33.08 3.31
C GLN A 409 -9.67 33.30 3.74
N GLN A 410 -10.67 32.92 2.90
CA GLN A 410 -12.09 33.05 3.24
C GLN A 410 -12.44 32.22 4.48
N VAL A 411 -11.89 31.02 4.67
CA VAL A 411 -12.12 30.22 5.88
C VAL A 411 -11.60 30.97 7.12
N HIS A 412 -10.39 31.53 7.05
CA HIS A 412 -9.84 32.34 8.15
C HIS A 412 -10.64 33.62 8.42
N ILE A 413 -11.12 34.28 7.37
CA ILE A 413 -11.95 35.48 7.47
C ILE A 413 -13.25 35.14 8.21
N VAL A 414 -13.89 34.06 7.89
CA VAL A 414 -15.11 33.57 8.59
C VAL A 414 -14.82 33.27 10.05
N GLY A 415 -13.69 32.61 10.35
CA GLY A 415 -13.27 32.34 11.72
C GLY A 415 -13.03 33.63 12.56
N GLU A 416 -12.36 34.62 11.96
CA GLU A 416 -12.17 35.91 12.63
C GLU A 416 -13.50 36.65 12.89
N TYR A 417 -14.40 36.59 11.90
CA TYR A 417 -15.76 37.11 12.10
C TYR A 417 -16.47 36.46 13.28
N ALA A 418 -16.45 35.11 13.35
CA ALA A 418 -17.08 34.37 14.43
C ALA A 418 -16.48 34.75 15.80
N ASN A 419 -15.16 34.88 15.87
CA ASN A 419 -14.47 35.32 17.08
C ASN A 419 -14.85 36.73 17.50
N LEU A 420 -14.97 37.67 16.54
CA LEU A 420 -15.42 39.03 16.79
C LEU A 420 -16.87 39.08 17.27
N MET A 421 -17.76 38.26 16.70
CA MET A 421 -19.17 38.16 17.13
C MET A 421 -19.32 37.79 18.61
N VAL A 422 -18.41 36.99 19.14
CA VAL A 422 -18.41 36.60 20.56
C VAL A 422 -17.83 37.72 21.45
N ARG A 423 -16.82 38.47 20.96
CA ARG A 423 -16.05 39.44 21.74
C ARG A 423 -16.62 40.85 21.66
N ASP A 424 -16.95 41.30 20.47
CA ASP A 424 -17.43 42.64 20.18
C ASP A 424 -18.31 42.64 18.93
N TYR A 425 -19.61 42.64 19.15
CA TYR A 425 -20.61 42.62 18.10
C TYR A 425 -20.53 43.79 17.13
N ASN A 426 -20.23 45.01 17.63
CA ASN A 426 -20.14 46.22 16.78
C ASN A 426 -18.94 46.13 15.85
N SER A 427 -17.80 45.68 16.36
CA SER A 427 -16.62 45.40 15.53
C SER A 427 -16.87 44.31 14.50
N ALA A 428 -17.64 43.27 14.84
CA ALA A 428 -18.04 42.24 13.91
C ALA A 428 -18.92 42.78 12.76
N LEU A 429 -19.89 43.67 13.06
CA LEU A 429 -20.70 44.32 12.03
C LEU A 429 -19.87 45.17 11.10
N GLN A 430 -18.93 45.97 11.64
CA GLN A 430 -18.03 46.76 10.83
C GLN A 430 -17.10 45.89 9.95
N TYR A 431 -16.63 44.76 10.49
CA TYR A 431 -15.82 43.80 9.76
C TYR A 431 -16.55 43.24 8.53
N VAL A 432 -17.83 42.85 8.69
CA VAL A 432 -18.65 42.35 7.57
C VAL A 432 -18.93 43.45 6.53
N GLN A 433 -19.25 44.65 7.00
CA GLN A 433 -19.47 45.81 6.09
C GLN A 433 -18.21 46.08 5.27
N ASP A 434 -17.06 46.13 5.91
CA ASP A 434 -15.78 46.34 5.25
C ASP A 434 -15.45 45.23 4.25
N TYR A 435 -15.76 43.95 4.60
CA TYR A 435 -15.55 42.83 3.68
C TYR A 435 -16.29 42.95 2.36
N PHE A 436 -17.52 43.48 2.39
CA PHE A 436 -18.32 43.67 1.18
C PHE A 436 -18.09 45.02 0.47
N GLN A 437 -17.61 46.05 1.17
CA GLN A 437 -17.47 47.40 0.62
C GLN A 437 -16.04 47.75 0.21
N MET A 438 -15.03 47.16 0.81
CA MET A 438 -13.62 47.45 0.54
C MET A 438 -13.06 46.54 -0.57
N ASP A 439 -12.01 47.03 -1.24
CA ASP A 439 -11.14 46.17 -2.03
C ASP A 439 -10.53 45.06 -1.17
N TYR A 440 -10.50 43.85 -1.70
CA TYR A 440 -10.08 42.65 -0.97
C TYR A 440 -8.67 42.77 -0.36
N LYS A 441 -7.71 43.33 -1.12
CA LYS A 441 -6.34 43.54 -0.63
C LYS A 441 -6.29 44.54 0.50
N LYS A 442 -7.09 45.61 0.40
CA LYS A 442 -7.20 46.63 1.47
C LYS A 442 -7.83 46.03 2.73
N PHE A 443 -8.84 45.21 2.58
CA PHE A 443 -9.47 44.49 3.68
C PHE A 443 -8.46 43.58 4.40
N ILE A 444 -7.70 42.75 3.68
CA ILE A 444 -6.67 41.88 4.27
C ILE A 444 -5.63 42.73 5.02
N THR A 445 -5.14 43.81 4.43
CA THR A 445 -4.14 44.69 5.07
C THR A 445 -4.68 45.37 6.31
N LYS A 446 -5.99 45.69 6.37
CA LYS A 446 -6.62 46.34 7.53
C LYS A 446 -6.73 45.38 8.73
N TYR A 447 -7.20 44.15 8.50
CA TYR A 447 -7.57 43.24 9.56
C TYR A 447 -6.50 42.22 9.90
N PHE A 448 -5.59 41.92 8.97
CA PHE A 448 -4.52 40.92 9.16
C PHE A 448 -3.17 41.58 8.96
N LYS A 449 -2.43 41.84 10.06
CA LYS A 449 -1.13 42.50 10.07
C LYS A 449 -0.03 41.62 10.63
N GLY A 450 1.20 41.86 10.20
CA GLY A 450 2.39 41.16 10.71
C GLY A 450 2.35 39.64 10.43
N GLU A 451 2.59 38.82 11.44
CA GLU A 451 2.60 37.35 11.33
C GLU A 451 1.25 36.77 10.90
N ARG A 452 0.13 37.47 11.21
CA ARG A 452 -1.22 37.01 10.82
C ARG A 452 -1.42 36.93 9.30
N VAL A 453 -0.68 37.70 8.50
CA VAL A 453 -0.72 37.57 7.03
C VAL A 453 -0.21 36.22 6.59
N SER A 454 0.80 35.68 7.26
CA SER A 454 1.31 34.32 6.98
C SER A 454 0.39 33.22 7.50
N GLU A 455 -0.33 33.48 8.58
CA GLU A 455 -1.28 32.54 9.19
C GLU A 455 -2.47 32.28 8.28
N ILE A 456 -3.08 33.32 7.69
CA ILE A 456 -4.25 33.20 6.80
C ILE A 456 -3.93 32.53 5.44
N GLN A 457 -2.64 32.25 5.17
CA GLN A 457 -2.22 31.53 3.97
C GLN A 457 -2.07 30.04 4.23
N ARG A 458 -2.22 29.57 5.48
CA ARG A 458 -2.06 28.18 5.87
C ARG A 458 -3.40 27.45 5.90
N ASN A 459 -3.38 26.16 5.53
CA ASN A 459 -4.57 25.28 5.59
C ASN A 459 -4.84 24.74 7.01
N LEU A 460 -4.41 25.47 8.05
CA LEU A 460 -4.54 25.11 9.46
C LEU A 460 -4.80 26.36 10.30
N THR A 461 -5.51 26.18 11.39
CA THR A 461 -5.63 27.19 12.41
C THR A 461 -4.26 27.46 13.08
N PRO A 462 -3.98 28.70 13.55
CA PRO A 462 -2.73 29.02 14.24
C PRO A 462 -2.49 28.15 15.49
N GLN A 463 -3.56 27.83 16.21
CA GLN A 463 -3.50 26.97 17.39
C GLN A 463 -3.07 25.53 17.00
N LYS A 464 -3.67 24.96 15.96
CA LYS A 464 -3.32 23.62 15.47
C LYS A 464 -1.89 23.57 14.94
N TYR A 465 -1.47 24.60 14.22
CA TYR A 465 -0.08 24.72 13.74
C TYR A 465 0.93 24.72 14.89
N LYS A 466 0.68 25.53 15.95
CA LYS A 466 1.53 25.58 17.15
C LYS A 466 1.56 24.23 17.87
N GLN A 467 0.42 23.55 17.97
CA GLN A 467 0.33 22.21 18.58
C GLN A 467 1.18 21.19 17.81
N LEU A 468 1.11 21.20 16.48
CA LEU A 468 1.80 20.24 15.61
C LEU A 468 3.30 20.52 15.51
N PHE A 469 3.72 21.77 15.39
CA PHE A 469 5.09 22.13 14.99
C PHE A 469 5.86 22.96 16.03
N GLY A 470 5.19 23.50 17.05
CA GLY A 470 5.80 24.45 17.99
C GLY A 470 6.88 23.89 18.91
N GLN A 471 7.00 22.57 19.01
CA GLN A 471 8.01 21.91 19.85
C GLN A 471 9.21 21.35 19.06
N LEU A 472 9.29 21.62 17.78
CA LEU A 472 10.37 21.12 16.93
C LEU A 472 11.60 22.03 17.00
N SER A 473 12.80 21.45 16.88
CA SER A 473 14.02 22.24 16.77
C SER A 473 14.10 22.97 15.41
N LYS A 474 14.95 23.98 15.35
CA LYS A 474 15.16 24.73 14.11
C LYS A 474 15.58 23.81 12.96
N ARG A 475 16.46 22.85 13.23
CA ARG A 475 16.96 21.91 12.22
C ARG A 475 15.86 20.95 11.76
N GLN A 476 15.04 20.47 12.68
CA GLN A 476 13.87 19.65 12.36
C GLN A 476 12.87 20.44 11.49
N MET A 477 12.62 21.71 11.83
CA MET A 477 11.73 22.58 11.03
C MET A 477 12.27 22.87 9.63
N GLU A 478 13.59 23.03 9.45
CA GLU A 478 14.19 23.20 8.12
C GLU A 478 13.90 21.99 7.21
N ILE A 479 14.01 20.75 7.72
CA ILE A 479 13.71 19.53 6.98
C ILE A 479 12.21 19.43 6.66
N ILE A 480 11.37 19.70 7.66
CA ILE A 480 9.90 19.58 7.51
C ILE A 480 9.36 20.63 6.54
N SER A 481 9.89 21.85 6.56
CA SER A 481 9.45 22.97 5.73
C SER A 481 9.98 22.93 4.30
N ASP A 482 10.95 22.08 3.99
CA ASP A 482 11.47 21.95 2.62
C ASP A 482 10.41 21.33 1.70
N LYS A 483 9.92 22.15 0.74
CA LYS A 483 8.90 21.79 -0.24
C LYS A 483 9.46 21.67 -1.65
N ASP A 484 10.64 22.22 -1.89
CA ASP A 484 11.19 22.44 -3.22
C ASP A 484 12.13 21.31 -3.65
N SER A 485 12.78 20.64 -2.71
CA SER A 485 13.72 19.56 -3.00
C SER A 485 13.01 18.31 -3.50
N ARG A 486 13.47 17.80 -4.65
CA ARG A 486 12.96 16.55 -5.21
C ARG A 486 13.35 15.34 -4.38
N CYS A 487 14.55 15.34 -3.82
CA CYS A 487 15.05 14.28 -2.96
C CYS A 487 15.65 14.91 -1.69
N ILE A 488 15.08 14.60 -0.54
CA ILE A 488 15.60 15.00 0.78
C ILE A 488 16.27 13.77 1.39
N VAL A 489 17.58 13.87 1.63
CA VAL A 489 18.34 12.81 2.31
C VAL A 489 18.80 13.32 3.67
N VAL A 490 18.41 12.65 4.74
CA VAL A 490 18.71 13.03 6.11
C VAL A 490 19.61 11.99 6.77
N ALA A 491 20.87 12.34 6.99
CA ALA A 491 21.76 11.55 7.85
C ALA A 491 21.52 11.95 9.31
N ALA A 492 20.84 11.07 10.03
CA ALA A 492 20.37 11.35 11.38
C ALA A 492 21.17 10.56 12.40
N GLY A 493 21.76 11.25 13.36
CA GLY A 493 22.45 10.59 14.47
C GLY A 493 21.52 9.79 15.38
N PRO A 494 22.05 8.92 16.22
CA PRO A 494 21.25 8.18 17.21
C PRO A 494 20.57 9.16 18.17
N GLY A 495 19.31 8.88 18.52
CA GLY A 495 18.54 9.73 19.43
C GLY A 495 18.21 11.13 18.92
N SER A 496 18.40 11.42 17.64
CA SER A 496 18.10 12.74 17.03
C SER A 496 16.62 12.99 16.74
N GLY A 497 15.76 12.01 17.00
CA GLY A 497 14.32 12.11 16.75
C GLY A 497 13.94 11.85 15.28
N LYS A 498 14.62 10.94 14.58
CA LYS A 498 14.30 10.48 13.22
C LYS A 498 12.80 10.23 13.03
N THR A 499 12.23 9.35 13.83
CA THR A 499 10.80 9.00 13.80
C THR A 499 9.91 10.24 13.98
N ARG A 500 10.29 11.13 14.93
CA ARG A 500 9.55 12.38 15.17
C ARG A 500 9.54 13.26 13.95
N VAL A 501 10.69 13.50 13.32
CA VAL A 501 10.78 14.32 12.09
C VAL A 501 9.96 13.71 10.97
N LEU A 502 10.03 12.40 10.77
CA LEU A 502 9.25 11.73 9.73
C LEU A 502 7.74 11.83 9.97
N VAL A 503 7.25 11.59 11.20
CA VAL A 503 5.82 11.72 11.53
C VAL A 503 5.34 13.16 11.31
N HIS A 504 6.10 14.16 11.73
CA HIS A 504 5.76 15.57 11.51
C HIS A 504 5.88 15.97 10.03
N LYS A 505 6.83 15.40 9.27
CA LYS A 505 6.90 15.62 7.82
C LYS A 505 5.71 15.01 7.11
N LEU A 506 5.27 13.79 7.48
CA LEU A 506 4.04 13.19 6.95
C LEU A 506 2.82 14.07 7.25
N ALA A 507 2.71 14.58 8.47
CA ALA A 507 1.65 15.52 8.85
C ALA A 507 1.71 16.82 8.02
N SER A 508 2.91 17.38 7.80
CA SER A 508 3.12 18.56 6.96
C SER A 508 2.71 18.31 5.51
N LEU A 509 3.09 17.17 4.93
CA LEU A 509 2.72 16.79 3.58
C LEU A 509 1.20 16.76 3.39
N LEU A 510 0.49 16.14 4.34
CA LEU A 510 -0.97 15.98 4.27
C LEU A 510 -1.74 17.28 4.58
N LEU A 511 -1.25 18.09 5.51
CA LEU A 511 -1.99 19.26 6.03
C LEU A 511 -1.56 20.57 5.42
N LEU A 512 -0.29 20.73 5.01
CA LEU A 512 0.29 22.00 4.54
C LEU A 512 0.76 21.96 3.08
N GLU A 513 1.06 20.77 2.53
CA GLU A 513 1.64 20.63 1.19
C GLU A 513 0.65 20.05 0.19
N ASP A 514 -0.63 19.91 0.58
CA ASP A 514 -1.73 19.42 -0.27
C ASP A 514 -1.51 18.01 -0.87
N VAL A 515 -0.64 17.19 -0.27
CA VAL A 515 -0.44 15.79 -0.66
C VAL A 515 -1.62 14.97 -0.14
N LYS A 516 -2.26 14.23 -1.02
CA LYS A 516 -3.35 13.33 -0.62
C LYS A 516 -2.79 12.04 -0.02
N HIS A 517 -3.57 11.40 0.86
CA HIS A 517 -3.12 10.15 1.51
C HIS A 517 -2.82 9.04 0.49
N GLU A 518 -3.60 8.93 -0.58
CA GLU A 518 -3.39 7.96 -1.66
C GLU A 518 -2.12 8.21 -2.48
N GLN A 519 -1.58 9.43 -2.44
CA GLN A 519 -0.36 9.83 -3.16
C GLN A 519 0.92 9.59 -2.35
N LEU A 520 0.78 9.28 -1.07
CA LEU A 520 1.89 9.14 -0.14
C LEU A 520 2.15 7.65 0.14
N LEU A 521 3.41 7.24 0.01
CA LEU A 521 3.88 5.92 0.39
C LEU A 521 5.04 6.07 1.36
N MET A 522 4.98 5.39 2.50
CA MET A 522 6.10 5.26 3.42
C MET A 522 6.55 3.81 3.48
N LEU A 523 7.84 3.58 3.22
CA LEU A 523 8.47 2.27 3.30
C LEU A 523 9.41 2.18 4.51
N THR A 524 9.29 1.08 5.24
CA THR A 524 10.09 0.75 6.43
C THR A 524 10.72 -0.65 6.29
N PHE A 525 11.68 -0.96 7.17
CA PHE A 525 12.36 -2.27 7.16
C PHE A 525 11.74 -3.29 8.10
N SER A 526 10.86 -2.87 9.01
CA SER A 526 10.21 -3.78 9.94
C SER A 526 8.74 -3.44 10.14
N ARG A 527 7.94 -4.46 10.42
CA ARG A 527 6.52 -4.29 10.74
C ARG A 527 6.30 -3.50 12.02
N ALA A 528 7.15 -3.71 13.02
CA ALA A 528 7.11 -2.95 14.26
C ALA A 528 7.28 -1.44 14.03
N ALA A 529 8.23 -1.04 13.16
CA ALA A 529 8.41 0.37 12.79
C ALA A 529 7.19 0.92 12.07
N ALA A 530 6.63 0.20 11.09
CA ALA A 530 5.41 0.63 10.38
C ALA A 530 4.24 0.86 11.35
N THR A 531 4.08 -0.04 12.33
CA THR A 531 3.06 0.03 13.38
C THR A 531 3.25 1.26 14.26
N GLU A 532 4.47 1.49 14.75
CA GLU A 532 4.82 2.64 15.59
C GLU A 532 4.58 3.96 14.85
N PHE A 533 5.00 4.06 13.58
CA PHE A 533 4.75 5.24 12.76
C PHE A 533 3.26 5.52 12.60
N LYS A 534 2.46 4.50 12.30
CA LYS A 534 1.02 4.64 12.14
C LYS A 534 0.35 5.12 13.41
N GLN A 535 0.72 4.53 14.56
CA GLN A 535 0.20 4.94 15.86
C GLN A 535 0.55 6.40 16.17
N ARG A 536 1.81 6.80 16.03
CA ARG A 536 2.25 8.18 16.30
C ARG A 536 1.59 9.18 15.34
N LEU A 537 1.38 8.81 14.08
CA LEU A 537 0.68 9.64 13.12
C LEU A 537 -0.80 9.78 13.49
N MET A 538 -1.45 8.71 13.95
CA MET A 538 -2.84 8.74 14.46
C MET A 538 -2.98 9.66 15.68
N GLU A 539 -2.03 9.64 16.61
CA GLU A 539 -1.99 10.55 17.77
C GLU A 539 -1.88 12.02 17.34
N LEU A 540 -1.16 12.28 16.23
CA LEU A 540 -0.89 13.63 15.75
C LEU A 540 -2.02 14.23 14.90
N ILE A 541 -2.56 13.46 13.94
CA ILE A 541 -3.53 13.93 12.94
C ILE A 541 -4.88 13.19 12.97
N GLY A 542 -5.07 12.25 13.91
CA GLY A 542 -6.32 11.51 14.09
C GLY A 542 -6.62 10.52 12.96
N ASN A 543 -7.92 10.37 12.65
CA ASN A 543 -8.42 9.34 11.72
C ASN A 543 -7.84 9.46 10.28
N ALA A 544 -7.37 10.62 9.86
CA ALA A 544 -6.74 10.79 8.55
C ALA A 544 -5.49 9.89 8.37
N ALA A 545 -4.82 9.53 9.46
CA ALA A 545 -3.67 8.63 9.44
C ALA A 545 -3.98 7.20 9.02
N HIS A 546 -5.23 6.75 9.16
CA HIS A 546 -5.62 5.38 8.76
C HIS A 546 -5.45 5.14 7.27
N PHE A 547 -5.63 6.17 6.46
CA PHE A 547 -5.57 6.09 5.00
C PHE A 547 -4.16 6.24 4.43
N VAL A 548 -3.18 6.58 5.26
CA VAL A 548 -1.78 6.71 4.83
C VAL A 548 -1.17 5.32 4.68
N GLU A 549 -0.58 5.05 3.53
CA GLU A 549 0.07 3.79 3.21
C GLU A 549 1.47 3.74 3.83
N ILE A 550 1.59 3.03 4.96
CA ILE A 550 2.85 2.77 5.66
C ILE A 550 3.06 1.27 5.67
N LYS A 551 4.06 0.79 4.93
CA LYS A 551 4.34 -0.63 4.69
C LYS A 551 5.81 -0.98 4.80
N THR A 552 6.10 -2.27 4.94
CA THR A 552 7.45 -2.75 4.70
C THR A 552 7.71 -2.88 3.19
N PHE A 553 8.96 -2.96 2.77
CA PHE A 553 9.31 -3.20 1.37
C PHE A 553 8.67 -4.48 0.83
N HIS A 554 8.67 -5.55 1.59
CA HIS A 554 8.08 -6.83 1.20
C HIS A 554 6.55 -6.76 1.11
N SER A 555 5.87 -6.17 2.10
CA SER A 555 4.42 -5.97 2.10
C SER A 555 3.97 -5.16 0.88
N TYR A 556 4.68 -4.09 0.56
CA TYR A 556 4.39 -3.29 -0.63
C TYR A 556 4.57 -4.09 -1.92
N CYS A 557 5.64 -4.90 -2.02
CA CYS A 557 5.86 -5.76 -3.18
C CYS A 557 4.78 -6.84 -3.35
N PHE A 558 4.30 -7.45 -2.27
CA PHE A 558 3.18 -8.38 -2.33
C PHE A 558 1.91 -7.72 -2.86
N ASP A 559 1.64 -6.47 -2.47
CA ASP A 559 0.51 -5.72 -3.00
C ASP A 559 0.67 -5.40 -4.50
N LEU A 560 1.89 -5.06 -4.93
CA LEU A 560 2.18 -4.83 -6.35
C LEU A 560 1.93 -6.09 -7.18
N LEU A 561 2.32 -7.25 -6.65
CA LEU A 561 2.11 -8.56 -7.28
C LEU A 561 0.65 -9.03 -7.20
N GLY A 562 -0.22 -8.33 -6.45
CA GLY A 562 -1.60 -8.72 -6.23
C GLY A 562 -1.76 -10.06 -5.50
N ARG A 563 -0.79 -10.42 -4.64
CA ARG A 563 -0.74 -11.67 -3.87
C ARG A 563 -0.76 -11.35 -2.38
N ILE A 564 -1.45 -12.18 -1.59
CA ILE A 564 -1.32 -12.17 -0.12
C ILE A 564 0.01 -12.81 0.29
N GLY A 565 0.69 -13.38 -0.68
CA GLY A 565 1.99 -14.03 -0.57
C GLY A 565 1.85 -15.53 -0.35
N ASN A 566 2.42 -16.31 -1.25
CA ASN A 566 2.88 -17.63 -0.86
C ASN A 566 4.13 -17.36 -0.01
N LEU A 567 3.93 -17.34 1.28
CA LEU A 567 4.80 -16.84 2.31
C LEU A 567 6.11 -17.63 2.45
N GLU A 568 6.28 -18.68 1.69
CA GLU A 568 7.45 -19.56 1.73
C GLU A 568 8.57 -19.12 0.75
N ASP A 569 8.23 -18.30 -0.27
CA ASP A 569 9.17 -17.94 -1.35
C ASP A 569 9.44 -16.42 -1.47
N THR A 570 9.85 -15.80 -0.35
CA THR A 570 10.07 -14.35 -0.25
C THR A 570 11.39 -13.85 -0.83
N LYS A 571 12.27 -14.73 -1.27
CA LYS A 571 13.63 -14.33 -1.66
C LYS A 571 13.69 -13.41 -2.88
N ASN A 572 12.74 -13.51 -3.79
CA ASN A 572 12.73 -12.79 -5.07
C ASN A 572 11.60 -11.77 -5.22
N VAL A 573 10.73 -11.62 -4.22
CA VAL A 573 9.51 -10.79 -4.30
C VAL A 573 9.81 -9.35 -4.71
N VAL A 574 10.87 -8.75 -4.16
CA VAL A 574 11.25 -7.36 -4.47
C VAL A 574 11.76 -7.25 -5.91
N ALA A 575 12.54 -8.22 -6.38
CA ALA A 575 13.04 -8.27 -7.74
C ALA A 575 11.90 -8.48 -8.75
N GLU A 576 10.99 -9.42 -8.48
CA GLU A 576 9.80 -9.68 -9.31
C GLU A 576 8.91 -8.45 -9.43
N ALA A 577 8.60 -7.80 -8.31
CA ALA A 577 7.80 -6.57 -8.29
C ALA A 577 8.49 -5.45 -9.10
N THR A 578 9.80 -5.32 -8.98
CA THR A 578 10.58 -4.33 -9.73
C THR A 578 10.52 -4.60 -11.24
N GLU A 579 10.60 -5.85 -11.64
CA GLU A 579 10.51 -6.24 -13.05
C GLU A 579 9.13 -5.96 -13.62
N MET A 580 8.07 -6.30 -12.91
CA MET A 580 6.68 -5.99 -13.30
C MET A 580 6.44 -4.48 -13.46
N ILE A 581 7.02 -3.64 -12.58
CA ILE A 581 6.96 -2.18 -12.73
C ILE A 581 7.63 -1.75 -14.03
N ASN A 582 8.84 -2.27 -14.32
CA ASN A 582 9.60 -1.91 -15.52
C ASN A 582 8.92 -2.38 -16.83
N GLN A 583 8.18 -3.50 -16.77
CA GLN A 583 7.39 -4.01 -17.88
C GLN A 583 6.04 -3.31 -18.06
N GLY A 584 5.64 -2.43 -17.10
CA GLY A 584 4.36 -1.73 -17.11
C GLY A 584 3.17 -2.63 -16.80
N GLU A 585 3.39 -3.76 -16.13
CA GLU A 585 2.35 -4.73 -15.78
C GLU A 585 1.66 -4.46 -14.46
N VAL A 586 2.16 -3.49 -13.67
CA VAL A 586 1.56 -3.07 -12.40
C VAL A 586 0.47 -2.04 -12.66
N GLU A 587 -0.61 -2.11 -11.87
CA GLU A 587 -1.69 -1.12 -11.93
C GLU A 587 -1.17 0.29 -11.59
N PRO A 588 -1.50 1.33 -12.40
CA PRO A 588 -0.99 2.68 -12.19
C PRO A 588 -1.32 3.26 -10.81
N ASN A 589 -2.46 2.91 -10.20
CA ASN A 589 -2.86 3.37 -8.87
C ASN A 589 -1.92 2.90 -7.75
N LYS A 590 -1.28 1.75 -7.92
CA LYS A 590 -0.34 1.20 -6.94
C LYS A 590 1.02 1.91 -6.96
N ILE A 591 1.45 2.41 -8.13
CA ILE A 591 2.76 3.05 -8.33
C ILE A 591 2.68 4.56 -8.60
N GLY A 592 1.47 5.12 -8.73
CA GLY A 592 1.23 6.55 -9.02
C GLY A 592 1.47 7.48 -7.83
N LYS A 593 2.35 7.10 -6.89
CA LYS A 593 2.68 7.88 -5.70
C LYS A 593 3.49 9.13 -6.05
N THR A 594 3.13 10.27 -5.49
CA THR A 594 3.88 11.53 -5.71
C THR A 594 4.92 11.80 -4.63
N VAL A 595 4.78 11.16 -3.47
CA VAL A 595 5.77 11.24 -2.38
C VAL A 595 6.11 9.85 -1.86
N LEU A 596 7.40 9.53 -1.84
CA LEU A 596 7.97 8.33 -1.26
C LEU A 596 8.81 8.70 -0.04
N VAL A 597 8.51 8.09 1.11
CA VAL A 597 9.27 8.26 2.35
C VAL A 597 9.92 6.94 2.71
N ILE A 598 11.21 6.96 3.03
CA ILE A 598 11.98 5.77 3.40
C ILE A 598 12.61 6.01 4.77
N ASP A 599 12.26 5.16 5.75
CA ASP A 599 12.92 5.12 7.05
C ASP A 599 14.06 4.10 7.03
N GLU A 600 15.07 4.30 7.90
CA GLU A 600 16.28 3.47 8.02
C GLU A 600 16.95 3.20 6.65
N ALA A 601 17.03 4.20 5.79
CA ALA A 601 17.49 4.09 4.40
C ALA A 601 18.91 3.50 4.23
N GLN A 602 19.73 3.49 5.28
CA GLN A 602 21.04 2.84 5.29
C GLN A 602 20.96 1.30 5.21
N ASP A 603 19.80 0.72 5.53
CA ASP A 603 19.62 -0.75 5.53
C ASP A 603 19.11 -1.30 4.18
N MET A 604 18.95 -0.45 3.15
CA MET A 604 18.50 -0.89 1.83
C MET A 604 19.45 -1.93 1.21
N SER A 605 18.86 -2.98 0.65
CA SER A 605 19.51 -3.96 -0.21
C SER A 605 19.57 -3.47 -1.67
N THR A 606 20.31 -4.20 -2.52
CA THR A 606 20.39 -3.93 -3.97
C THR A 606 19.01 -3.92 -4.63
N ASP A 607 18.15 -4.88 -4.30
CA ASP A 607 16.84 -5.02 -4.96
C ASP A 607 15.84 -3.97 -4.47
N GLU A 608 15.88 -3.61 -3.19
CA GLU A 608 15.08 -2.51 -2.64
C GLU A 608 15.49 -1.16 -3.26
N TYR A 609 16.79 -0.91 -3.47
CA TYR A 609 17.26 0.27 -4.17
C TYR A 609 16.79 0.30 -5.64
N LYS A 610 16.82 -0.84 -6.33
CA LYS A 610 16.27 -0.96 -7.70
C LYS A 610 14.78 -0.68 -7.74
N LEU A 611 14.01 -1.17 -6.76
CA LEU A 611 12.58 -0.89 -6.63
C LEU A 611 12.32 0.62 -6.48
N VAL A 612 13.06 1.29 -5.60
CA VAL A 612 12.98 2.74 -5.40
C VAL A 612 13.27 3.48 -6.71
N LYS A 613 14.29 3.07 -7.44
CA LYS A 613 14.64 3.67 -8.75
C LYS A 613 13.57 3.42 -9.80
N ALA A 614 12.97 2.23 -9.84
CA ALA A 614 11.87 1.92 -10.75
C ALA A 614 10.64 2.80 -10.48
N LEU A 615 10.27 3.01 -9.21
CA LEU A 615 9.18 3.91 -8.81
C LEU A 615 9.47 5.36 -9.23
N MET A 616 10.68 5.86 -9.00
CA MET A 616 11.09 7.22 -9.38
C MET A 616 11.13 7.41 -10.90
N THR A 617 11.49 6.39 -11.66
CA THR A 617 11.54 6.43 -13.13
C THR A 617 10.13 6.44 -13.73
N ASN A 618 9.23 5.65 -13.16
CA ASN A 618 7.83 5.61 -13.59
C ASN A 618 7.04 6.86 -13.20
N ASN A 619 7.49 7.58 -12.18
CA ASN A 619 6.91 8.85 -11.76
C ASN A 619 7.99 9.93 -11.65
N GLU A 620 8.24 10.63 -12.75
CA GLU A 620 9.29 11.68 -12.82
C GLU A 620 9.08 12.82 -11.84
N GLU A 621 7.84 13.07 -11.41
CA GLU A 621 7.47 14.12 -10.45
C GLU A 621 7.50 13.63 -8.99
N MET A 622 7.89 12.39 -8.73
CA MET A 622 7.97 11.83 -7.39
C MET A 622 9.02 12.57 -6.55
N ARG A 623 8.59 13.02 -5.39
CA ARG A 623 9.47 13.53 -4.34
C ARG A 623 9.85 12.39 -3.42
N MET A 624 11.10 12.34 -3.00
CA MET A 624 11.60 11.31 -2.10
C MET A 624 12.19 11.92 -0.84
N ILE A 625 11.92 11.28 0.30
CA ILE A 625 12.46 11.65 1.60
C ILE A 625 13.06 10.37 2.21
N ALA A 626 14.38 10.32 2.29
CA ALA A 626 15.12 9.18 2.83
C ALA A 626 15.81 9.60 4.14
N VAL A 627 15.51 8.91 5.23
CA VAL A 627 16.10 9.17 6.54
C VAL A 627 16.81 7.92 7.02
N GLY A 628 18.01 8.08 7.56
CA GLY A 628 18.78 6.95 8.06
C GLY A 628 20.00 7.35 8.88
N ASP A 629 20.68 6.36 9.42
CA ASP A 629 21.94 6.49 10.15
C ASP A 629 22.98 5.54 9.56
N ASP A 630 23.82 6.05 8.68
CA ASP A 630 24.87 5.29 8.00
C ASP A 630 25.86 4.60 8.94
N ASP A 631 26.08 5.16 10.13
CA ASP A 631 26.93 4.58 11.17
C ASP A 631 26.26 3.37 11.88
N GLN A 632 24.93 3.19 11.70
CA GLN A 632 24.17 2.09 12.31
C GLN A 632 23.76 0.99 11.29
N ASN A 633 24.36 0.92 10.10
CA ASN A 633 24.15 -0.22 9.21
C ASN A 633 24.89 -1.46 9.74
N ILE A 634 24.12 -2.44 10.24
CA ILE A 634 24.62 -3.72 10.78
C ILE A 634 24.01 -4.94 10.09
N TYR A 635 23.29 -4.77 8.98
CA TYR A 635 22.63 -5.84 8.21
C TYR A 635 23.30 -6.13 6.87
N GLU A 636 24.58 -5.76 6.68
CA GLU A 636 25.34 -6.01 5.45
C GLU A 636 25.37 -7.51 5.08
N PHE A 637 25.36 -8.40 6.05
CA PHE A 637 25.23 -9.85 5.85
C PHE A 637 23.91 -10.29 5.18
N ARG A 638 22.89 -9.40 5.15
CA ARG A 638 21.62 -9.57 4.42
C ARG A 638 21.62 -8.85 3.06
N GLY A 639 22.76 -8.27 2.66
CA GLY A 639 22.91 -7.54 1.40
C GLY A 639 22.57 -6.05 1.48
N SER A 640 22.36 -5.49 2.69
CA SER A 640 22.17 -4.05 2.87
C SER A 640 23.48 -3.29 2.63
N ASN A 641 23.38 -2.06 2.12
CA ASN A 641 24.53 -1.22 1.88
C ASN A 641 24.18 0.26 2.03
N SER A 642 24.85 0.95 2.97
CA SER A 642 24.68 2.40 3.18
C SER A 642 25.09 3.25 1.96
N GLU A 643 25.85 2.70 1.03
CA GLU A 643 26.17 3.30 -0.27
C GLU A 643 24.90 3.75 -1.03
N TYR A 644 23.79 3.00 -0.93
CA TYR A 644 22.55 3.37 -1.61
C TYR A 644 21.97 4.67 -1.08
N MET A 645 22.01 4.89 0.23
CA MET A 645 21.61 6.17 0.83
C MET A 645 22.52 7.31 0.33
N TYR A 646 23.83 7.08 0.20
CA TYR A 646 24.75 8.05 -0.35
C TYR A 646 24.43 8.36 -1.82
N ARG A 647 24.11 7.36 -2.66
CA ARG A 647 23.72 7.57 -4.07
C ARG A 647 22.51 8.46 -4.22
N LEU A 648 21.54 8.40 -3.27
CA LEU A 648 20.38 9.26 -3.29
C LEU A 648 20.74 10.75 -3.13
N THR A 649 21.86 11.10 -2.49
CA THR A 649 22.34 12.49 -2.39
C THR A 649 22.83 13.02 -3.75
N LYS A 650 23.09 12.16 -4.73
CA LYS A 650 23.55 12.52 -6.07
C LYS A 650 22.42 12.65 -7.09
N GLU A 651 21.17 12.36 -6.69
CA GLU A 651 20.01 12.52 -7.57
C GLU A 651 19.80 14.01 -7.91
N PRO A 652 19.35 14.33 -9.12
CA PRO A 652 19.05 15.71 -9.50
C PRO A 652 18.01 16.34 -8.55
N GLY A 653 18.28 17.54 -8.04
CA GLY A 653 17.41 18.23 -7.10
C GLY A 653 17.43 17.66 -5.69
N SER A 654 18.48 16.91 -5.33
CA SER A 654 18.67 16.40 -3.98
C SER A 654 19.22 17.45 -3.03
N LYS A 655 18.81 17.38 -1.76
CA LYS A 655 19.33 18.16 -0.66
C LYS A 655 19.66 17.26 0.52
N PHE A 656 20.85 17.46 1.07
CA PHE A 656 21.37 16.69 2.18
C PHE A 656 21.27 17.47 3.48
N PHE A 657 20.81 16.79 4.54
CA PHE A 657 20.71 17.33 5.88
C PHE A 657 21.39 16.40 6.88
N GLU A 658 22.08 16.97 7.87
CA GLU A 658 22.57 16.24 9.04
C GLU A 658 21.73 16.60 10.27
N MET A 659 21.26 15.59 11.01
CA MET A 659 20.65 15.78 12.33
C MET A 659 21.64 15.35 13.41
N THR A 660 22.16 16.33 14.12
CA THR A 660 23.25 16.16 15.10
C THR A 660 22.82 16.34 16.54
N GLU A 661 21.59 16.79 16.78
CA GLU A 661 21.01 16.94 18.12
C GLU A 661 20.63 15.55 18.67
N ASN A 662 21.08 15.21 19.89
CA ASN A 662 20.71 13.96 20.56
C ASN A 662 19.84 14.26 21.79
N TYR A 663 18.60 13.78 21.76
CA TYR A 663 17.62 13.94 22.84
C TYR A 663 17.53 12.71 23.75
N ARG A 664 18.23 11.61 23.41
CA ARG A 664 18.21 10.34 24.12
C ARG A 664 19.23 10.25 25.24
N SER A 665 20.49 10.43 24.90
CA SER A 665 21.61 10.06 25.74
C SER A 665 22.23 11.28 26.45
N ALA A 666 22.68 11.07 27.67
CA ALA A 666 23.38 12.07 28.46
C ALA A 666 24.74 12.44 27.87
N HIS A 667 25.34 13.56 28.32
CA HIS A 667 26.53 14.19 27.71
C HIS A 667 27.74 13.27 27.57
N HIS A 668 28.13 12.53 28.64
CA HIS A 668 29.32 11.67 28.60
C HIS A 668 29.17 10.53 27.61
N LEU A 669 27.96 9.96 27.49
CA LEU A 669 27.65 8.91 26.52
C LEU A 669 27.75 9.42 25.06
N VAL A 670 27.26 10.62 24.79
CA VAL A 670 27.36 11.23 23.46
C VAL A 670 28.82 11.54 23.12
N ASN A 671 29.59 12.08 24.06
CA ASN A 671 31.00 12.35 23.86
C ASN A 671 31.80 11.07 23.59
N PHE A 672 31.54 9.99 24.36
CA PHE A 672 32.12 8.68 24.12
C PHE A 672 31.77 8.11 22.75
N ALA A 673 30.50 8.19 22.35
CA ALA A 673 30.03 7.77 21.02
C ALA A 673 30.70 8.59 19.91
N ASN A 674 30.87 9.92 20.05
CA ASN A 674 31.59 10.78 19.11
C ASN A 674 33.08 10.42 19.00
N GLY A 675 33.70 9.98 20.10
CA GLY A 675 35.06 9.46 20.10
C GLY A 675 35.16 8.15 19.33
N PHE A 676 34.24 7.21 19.64
CA PHE A 676 34.25 5.86 19.09
C PHE A 676 33.93 5.85 17.59
N VAL A 677 32.97 6.67 17.12
CA VAL A 677 32.55 6.69 15.73
C VAL A 677 33.66 7.08 14.75
N LYS A 678 34.73 7.72 15.21
CA LYS A 678 35.92 8.03 14.40
C LYS A 678 36.65 6.79 13.90
N SER A 679 36.46 5.64 14.55
CA SER A 679 37.00 4.33 14.10
C SER A 679 36.21 3.72 12.93
N ILE A 680 35.04 4.28 12.59
CA ILE A 680 34.22 3.82 11.46
C ILE A 680 34.66 4.56 10.18
N SER A 681 35.02 3.81 9.16
CA SER A 681 35.36 4.35 7.86
C SER A 681 34.12 4.64 6.99
N LYS A 682 34.23 5.55 6.01
CA LYS A 682 33.19 5.88 5.02
C LYS A 682 31.86 6.34 5.66
N ARG A 683 31.91 7.48 6.32
CA ARG A 683 30.77 8.10 6.96
C ARG A 683 30.18 9.21 6.10
N MET A 684 28.85 9.37 6.15
CA MET A 684 28.14 10.50 5.52
C MET A 684 28.12 11.74 6.41
N LYS A 685 28.04 11.54 7.74
CA LYS A 685 28.01 12.63 8.73
C LYS A 685 29.43 13.13 9.04
N SER A 686 29.61 14.44 8.97
CA SER A 686 30.85 15.13 9.29
C SER A 686 30.79 15.83 10.63
N THR A 687 29.60 16.27 11.06
CA THR A 687 29.39 17.07 12.27
C THR A 687 29.23 16.16 13.50
N PRO A 688 29.94 16.46 14.63
CA PRO A 688 29.75 15.73 15.88
C PRO A 688 28.32 15.88 16.41
N ILE A 689 27.84 14.82 17.09
CA ILE A 689 26.53 14.80 17.74
C ILE A 689 26.62 15.60 19.07
N THR A 690 25.57 16.37 19.37
CA THR A 690 25.47 17.17 20.60
C THR A 690 24.31 16.69 21.45
N SER A 691 24.56 16.38 22.74
CA SER A 691 23.48 16.05 23.66
C SER A 691 22.67 17.28 24.02
N MET A 692 21.34 17.13 23.95
CA MET A 692 20.37 18.16 24.37
C MET A 692 19.87 17.96 25.80
N ARG A 693 20.33 16.90 26.47
CA ARG A 693 19.98 16.60 27.86
C ARG A 693 20.88 17.40 28.83
N LYS A 694 20.39 17.61 30.05
CA LYS A 694 21.12 18.34 31.08
C LYS A 694 22.03 17.44 31.93
N GLU A 695 21.73 16.13 31.95
CA GLU A 695 22.42 15.13 32.73
C GLU A 695 23.77 14.75 32.08
N ASN A 696 24.78 14.56 32.88
CA ASN A 696 26.10 14.13 32.41
C ASN A 696 26.11 12.66 31.97
N GLY A 697 25.43 11.78 32.75
CA GLY A 697 25.50 10.35 32.55
C GLY A 697 26.81 9.75 33.05
N TRP A 698 27.04 8.47 32.75
CA TRP A 698 28.27 7.79 33.20
C TRP A 698 28.69 6.72 32.16
N VAL A 699 30.00 6.64 31.89
CA VAL A 699 30.61 5.65 31.02
C VAL A 699 31.81 5.01 31.74
N GLY A 700 31.81 3.69 31.87
CA GLY A 700 32.91 2.91 32.43
C GLY A 700 33.34 1.81 31.49
N VAL A 701 34.65 1.54 31.47
CA VAL A 701 35.25 0.40 30.77
C VAL A 701 36.09 -0.43 31.73
N THR A 702 35.78 -1.72 31.85
CA THR A 702 36.54 -2.69 32.65
C THR A 702 37.27 -3.63 31.72
N TYR A 703 38.57 -3.67 31.80
CA TYR A 703 39.48 -4.54 31.04
C TYR A 703 39.83 -5.78 31.82
N TYR A 704 39.62 -6.94 31.22
CA TYR A 704 39.92 -8.24 31.85
C TYR A 704 41.09 -8.92 31.15
N GLN A 705 41.92 -9.60 31.92
CA GLN A 705 42.87 -10.58 31.42
C GLN A 705 42.18 -11.93 31.15
N SER A 706 41.12 -12.21 31.89
CA SER A 706 40.31 -13.44 31.74
C SER A 706 39.56 -13.51 30.43
N LYS A 707 39.45 -14.72 29.90
CA LYS A 707 38.59 -15.01 28.74
C LYS A 707 37.10 -14.95 29.11
N TYR A 708 36.74 -15.24 30.36
CA TYR A 708 35.35 -15.33 30.81
C TYR A 708 35.02 -14.14 31.70
N MET A 709 34.14 -13.30 31.24
CA MET A 709 33.77 -12.03 31.86
C MET A 709 32.32 -12.02 32.39
N TYR A 710 31.64 -13.16 32.38
CA TYR A 710 30.23 -13.28 32.74
C TYR A 710 29.95 -12.94 34.19
N GLN A 711 30.71 -13.55 35.11
CA GLN A 711 30.54 -13.39 36.55
C GLN A 711 30.74 -11.93 37.00
N PRO A 712 31.86 -11.25 36.66
CA PRO A 712 32.09 -9.88 37.14
C PRO A 712 31.08 -8.89 36.55
N LEU A 713 30.58 -9.11 35.34
CA LEU A 713 29.50 -8.30 34.77
C LEU A 713 28.21 -8.43 35.60
N VAL A 714 27.83 -9.66 35.99
CA VAL A 714 26.64 -9.89 36.81
C VAL A 714 26.85 -9.32 38.22
N GLU A 715 28.01 -9.45 38.81
CA GLU A 715 28.34 -8.85 40.10
C GLU A 715 28.24 -7.32 40.09
N GLU A 716 28.71 -6.63 39.03
CA GLU A 716 28.49 -5.18 38.85
C GLU A 716 27.02 -4.85 38.78
N LEU A 717 26.23 -5.60 38.01
CA LEU A 717 24.80 -5.38 37.85
C LEU A 717 24.06 -5.56 39.19
N VAL A 718 24.45 -6.54 40.00
CA VAL A 718 23.88 -6.76 41.35
C VAL A 718 24.22 -5.62 42.29
N GLN A 719 25.51 -5.17 42.30
CA GLN A 719 25.97 -4.10 43.16
C GLN A 719 25.35 -2.74 42.81
N HIS A 720 25.12 -2.50 41.55
CA HIS A 720 24.55 -1.25 41.06
C HIS A 720 23.09 -1.44 40.67
N GLN A 721 22.18 -1.62 41.66
CA GLN A 721 20.72 -1.53 41.42
C GLN A 721 20.37 -0.12 40.95
N THR A 722 20.48 0.07 39.63
CA THR A 722 20.21 1.37 38.99
C THR A 722 18.71 1.52 38.71
N ASN A 723 18.18 2.75 38.89
CA ASN A 723 16.81 3.07 38.51
C ASN A 723 16.62 3.00 37.00
N GLY A 724 15.46 2.53 36.58
CA GLY A 724 15.07 2.46 35.15
C GLY A 724 15.37 1.11 34.49
N THR A 725 15.21 1.07 33.20
CA THR A 725 15.37 -0.13 32.38
C THR A 725 16.86 -0.49 32.23
N SER A 726 17.23 -1.74 32.46
CA SER A 726 18.60 -2.24 32.31
C SER A 726 18.68 -3.31 31.23
N CYS A 727 19.74 -3.24 30.41
CA CYS A 727 19.98 -4.22 29.36
C CYS A 727 21.42 -4.70 29.33
N VAL A 728 21.62 -6.01 29.20
CA VAL A 728 22.91 -6.62 28.90
C VAL A 728 22.98 -6.96 27.42
N LEU A 729 23.97 -6.40 26.73
CA LEU A 729 24.21 -6.62 25.31
C LEU A 729 25.39 -7.55 25.07
N THR A 730 25.17 -8.60 24.31
CA THR A 730 26.17 -9.61 23.96
C THR A 730 26.44 -9.65 22.45
N GLN A 731 27.54 -10.31 22.08
CA GLN A 731 27.87 -10.52 20.67
C GLN A 731 27.12 -11.71 20.09
N THR A 732 26.86 -12.75 20.89
CA THR A 732 26.24 -14.01 20.45
C THR A 732 25.01 -14.37 21.29
N ASN A 733 24.14 -15.24 20.75
CA ASN A 733 23.03 -15.81 21.52
C ASN A 733 23.51 -16.69 22.68
N GLU A 734 24.59 -17.43 22.49
CA GLU A 734 25.19 -18.29 23.54
C GLU A 734 25.58 -17.48 24.76
N GLU A 735 26.32 -16.39 24.59
CA GLU A 735 26.67 -15.47 25.68
C GLU A 735 25.41 -14.94 26.39
N ALA A 736 24.37 -14.57 25.63
CA ALA A 736 23.13 -14.08 26.19
C ALA A 736 22.44 -15.13 27.09
N VAL A 737 22.40 -16.37 26.67
CA VAL A 737 21.76 -17.46 27.44
C VAL A 737 22.57 -17.85 28.67
N ILE A 738 23.90 -17.84 28.60
CA ILE A 738 24.79 -18.05 29.76
C ILE A 738 24.50 -16.99 30.85
N LEU A 739 24.34 -15.72 30.44
CA LEU A 739 24.04 -14.65 31.38
C LEU A 739 22.65 -14.78 32.01
N VAL A 740 21.65 -15.30 31.28
CA VAL A 740 20.31 -15.60 31.85
C VAL A 740 20.45 -16.61 33.01
N ALA A 741 21.16 -17.71 32.76
CA ALA A 741 21.37 -18.73 33.77
C ALA A 741 22.09 -18.18 35.00
N LEU A 742 23.14 -17.35 34.78
CA LEU A 742 23.90 -16.75 35.87
C LEU A 742 23.10 -15.73 36.67
N LEU A 743 22.33 -14.84 36.01
CA LEU A 743 21.45 -13.88 36.68
C LEU A 743 20.40 -14.56 37.55
N ARG A 744 19.83 -15.66 37.06
CA ARG A 744 18.90 -16.48 37.86
C ARG A 744 19.55 -17.03 39.14
N LYS A 745 20.80 -17.46 39.07
CA LYS A 745 21.57 -17.93 40.23
C LYS A 745 21.72 -16.81 41.27
N TYR A 746 21.85 -15.55 40.81
CA TYR A 746 21.92 -14.37 41.71
C TYR A 746 20.52 -13.80 42.09
N GLY A 747 19.44 -14.50 41.75
CA GLY A 747 18.09 -14.11 42.13
C GLY A 747 17.55 -12.90 41.35
N ILE A 748 18.16 -12.53 40.22
CA ILE A 748 17.73 -11.42 39.37
C ILE A 748 16.80 -11.94 38.28
N ASN A 749 15.61 -11.33 38.18
CA ASN A 749 14.70 -11.60 37.08
C ASN A 749 15.25 -11.02 35.77
N SER A 750 15.30 -11.83 34.74
CA SER A 750 15.80 -11.42 33.43
C SER A 750 14.90 -11.89 32.31
N LYS A 751 14.81 -11.07 31.26
CA LYS A 751 14.07 -11.37 30.02
C LYS A 751 15.04 -11.46 28.87
N LEU A 752 15.13 -12.64 28.27
CA LEU A 752 15.90 -12.83 27.05
C LEU A 752 15.09 -12.43 25.83
N VAL A 753 15.66 -11.60 24.95
CA VAL A 753 15.09 -11.34 23.63
C VAL A 753 15.29 -12.59 22.77
N GLN A 754 14.23 -13.40 22.68
CA GLN A 754 14.23 -14.70 22.02
C GLN A 754 14.39 -14.56 20.50
N SER A 755 14.85 -15.63 19.82
CA SER A 755 14.73 -15.83 18.38
C SER A 755 14.30 -17.26 18.08
N MET A 756 13.71 -17.44 16.91
CA MET A 756 13.24 -18.76 16.43
C MET A 756 14.14 -19.24 15.28
N ASP A 757 15.44 -19.23 15.45
CA ASP A 757 16.46 -19.50 14.42
C ASP A 757 16.05 -20.55 13.40
N GLY A 758 15.74 -20.12 12.17
CA GLY A 758 15.24 -20.95 11.07
C GLY A 758 13.72 -21.11 10.95
N PHE A 759 12.94 -20.65 11.94
CA PHE A 759 11.49 -20.56 11.88
C PHE A 759 11.01 -19.12 12.01
N ARG A 760 9.83 -18.82 11.50
CA ARG A 760 9.19 -17.53 11.63
C ARG A 760 8.12 -17.54 12.72
N PHE A 761 7.73 -16.39 13.22
CA PHE A 761 6.64 -16.26 14.18
C PHE A 761 5.34 -16.94 13.73
N TRP A 762 5.04 -16.86 12.42
CA TRP A 762 3.98 -17.60 11.77
C TRP A 762 3.96 -19.11 12.03
N ASN A 763 5.12 -19.73 12.25
CA ASN A 763 5.25 -21.18 12.47
C ASN A 763 4.85 -21.61 13.88
N MET A 764 4.69 -20.69 14.86
CA MET A 764 4.31 -21.06 16.23
C MET A 764 2.99 -21.82 16.27
N ALA A 765 2.92 -22.88 17.07
CA ALA A 765 1.74 -23.72 17.19
C ALA A 765 0.50 -22.94 17.65
N GLU A 766 0.66 -22.02 18.58
CA GLU A 766 -0.39 -21.12 19.09
C GLU A 766 -0.95 -20.21 17.98
N ILE A 767 -0.08 -19.60 17.17
CA ILE A 767 -0.47 -18.75 16.04
C ILE A 767 -1.21 -19.58 14.98
N ARG A 768 -0.68 -20.77 14.67
CA ARG A 768 -1.32 -21.69 13.72
C ARG A 768 -2.69 -22.17 14.22
N TYR A 769 -2.84 -22.35 15.51
CA TYR A 769 -4.12 -22.71 16.12
C TYR A 769 -5.12 -21.56 16.01
N PHE A 770 -4.72 -20.34 16.37
CA PHE A 770 -5.53 -19.13 16.27
C PHE A 770 -6.05 -18.93 14.83
N LEU A 771 -5.15 -18.98 13.86
CA LEU A 771 -5.51 -18.83 12.45
C LEU A 771 -6.44 -19.93 11.96
N ARG A 772 -6.16 -21.20 12.28
CA ARG A 772 -7.04 -22.31 11.90
C ARG A 772 -8.43 -22.22 12.52
N TYR A 773 -8.52 -21.64 13.70
CA TYR A 773 -9.82 -21.40 14.35
C TYR A 773 -10.67 -20.43 13.55
N ILE A 774 -10.06 -19.35 13.07
CA ILE A 774 -10.71 -18.35 12.22
C ILE A 774 -11.01 -18.93 10.83
N ASP A 775 -10.00 -19.49 10.14
CA ASP A 775 -10.13 -20.02 8.77
C ASP A 775 -11.25 -21.04 8.62
N LYS A 776 -11.48 -21.88 9.64
CA LYS A 776 -12.56 -22.88 9.62
C LYS A 776 -13.97 -22.29 9.77
N ARG A 777 -14.11 -21.09 10.34
CA ARG A 777 -15.40 -20.51 10.72
C ARG A 777 -15.82 -19.32 9.89
N THR A 778 -14.87 -18.65 9.22
CA THR A 778 -15.17 -17.56 8.31
C THR A 778 -14.87 -17.94 6.87
N LYS A 779 -15.82 -17.65 5.98
CA LYS A 779 -15.66 -17.71 4.51
C LYS A 779 -15.48 -16.31 3.92
N THR A 780 -15.51 -15.29 4.76
CA THR A 780 -15.38 -13.90 4.34
C THR A 780 -14.01 -13.35 4.74
N PRO A 781 -13.45 -12.40 3.99
CA PRO A 781 -12.19 -11.77 4.36
C PRO A 781 -12.30 -10.94 5.65
N LEU A 782 -13.49 -10.47 5.99
CA LEU A 782 -13.77 -9.77 7.24
C LEU A 782 -13.94 -10.76 8.39
N ILE A 783 -13.21 -10.57 9.48
CA ILE A 783 -13.35 -11.34 10.71
C ILE A 783 -14.37 -10.62 11.59
N PRO A 784 -15.54 -11.23 11.88
CA PRO A 784 -16.50 -10.67 12.84
C PRO A 784 -15.89 -10.54 14.24
N GLU A 785 -16.25 -9.50 14.98
CA GLU A 785 -15.72 -9.24 16.32
C GLU A 785 -15.95 -10.42 17.27
N GLU A 786 -17.15 -11.02 17.23
CA GLU A 786 -17.48 -12.20 18.04
C GLU A 786 -16.54 -13.38 17.73
N LEU A 787 -16.28 -13.65 16.45
CA LEU A 787 -15.37 -14.72 16.06
C LEU A 787 -13.93 -14.45 16.48
N TRP A 788 -13.52 -13.17 16.45
CA TRP A 788 -12.19 -12.77 16.90
C TRP A 788 -12.02 -12.97 18.41
N GLU A 789 -12.99 -12.54 19.21
CA GLU A 789 -12.97 -12.74 20.66
C GLU A 789 -13.05 -14.23 21.05
N ASP A 790 -13.85 -15.02 20.33
CA ASP A 790 -13.89 -16.46 20.51
C ASP A 790 -12.55 -17.13 20.19
N ALA A 791 -11.89 -16.71 19.12
CA ALA A 791 -10.57 -17.22 18.76
C ALA A 791 -9.52 -16.89 19.83
N LYS A 792 -9.54 -15.66 20.39
CA LYS A 792 -8.71 -15.24 21.53
C LYS A 792 -8.95 -16.13 22.73
N HIS A 793 -10.20 -16.19 23.18
CA HIS A 793 -10.57 -16.95 24.37
C HIS A 793 -10.19 -18.44 24.24
N THR A 794 -10.50 -19.04 23.09
CA THR A 794 -10.22 -20.46 22.86
C THR A 794 -8.72 -20.72 22.78
N THR A 795 -7.95 -19.88 22.08
CA THR A 795 -6.50 -20.06 21.96
C THR A 795 -5.82 -19.84 23.33
N PHE A 796 -6.18 -18.78 24.04
CA PHE A 796 -5.54 -18.45 25.30
C PHE A 796 -5.90 -19.46 26.41
N SER A 797 -7.09 -20.06 26.40
CA SER A 797 -7.45 -21.13 27.30
C SER A 797 -6.76 -22.46 26.96
N THR A 798 -6.68 -22.80 25.65
CA THR A 798 -6.03 -24.04 25.19
C THR A 798 -4.53 -24.06 25.50
N TYR A 799 -3.86 -22.92 25.42
CA TYR A 799 -2.43 -22.77 25.66
C TYR A 799 -2.12 -22.11 27.01
N ASN A 800 -3.09 -22.12 27.93
CA ASN A 800 -2.87 -21.56 29.26
C ASN A 800 -1.69 -22.28 29.96
N GLY A 801 -0.80 -21.48 30.58
CA GLY A 801 0.44 -21.99 31.17
C GLY A 801 1.64 -22.05 30.22
N SER A 802 1.46 -21.93 28.90
CA SER A 802 2.57 -21.85 27.94
C SER A 802 3.33 -20.52 28.08
N GLN A 803 4.62 -20.59 28.27
CA GLN A 803 5.48 -19.39 28.35
C GLN A 803 5.54 -18.63 27.01
N SER A 804 5.38 -19.32 25.89
CA SER A 804 5.36 -18.70 24.54
C SER A 804 4.06 -17.95 24.24
N LEU A 805 2.98 -18.18 24.99
CA LEU A 805 1.69 -17.52 24.80
C LEU A 805 1.76 -16.00 24.98
N VAL A 806 2.70 -15.50 25.75
CA VAL A 806 2.89 -14.06 25.97
C VAL A 806 3.14 -13.30 24.66
N TYR A 807 3.90 -13.88 23.73
CA TYR A 807 4.17 -13.28 22.43
C TYR A 807 2.91 -13.22 21.55
N VAL A 808 2.08 -14.25 21.62
CA VAL A 808 0.82 -14.32 20.87
C VAL A 808 -0.20 -13.30 21.39
N LYS A 809 -0.33 -13.19 22.72
CA LYS A 809 -1.18 -12.16 23.35
C LYS A 809 -0.78 -10.77 22.89
N ARG A 810 0.51 -10.46 22.96
CA ARG A 810 1.03 -9.15 22.55
C ARG A 810 0.84 -8.87 21.06
N CYS A 811 1.01 -9.89 20.20
CA CYS A 811 0.74 -9.80 18.76
C CYS A 811 -0.72 -9.42 18.50
N VAL A 812 -1.66 -10.12 19.13
CA VAL A 812 -3.10 -9.87 18.97
C VAL A 812 -3.46 -8.47 19.46
N GLU A 813 -2.98 -8.05 20.63
CA GLU A 813 -3.21 -6.71 21.20
C GLU A 813 -2.70 -5.59 20.27
N LEU A 814 -1.49 -5.72 19.75
CA LEU A 814 -0.92 -4.72 18.83
C LEU A 814 -1.71 -4.64 17.52
N PHE A 815 -2.15 -5.78 17.00
CA PHE A 815 -2.99 -5.80 15.80
C PHE A 815 -4.33 -5.10 16.03
N GLU A 816 -4.99 -5.35 17.16
CA GLU A 816 -6.26 -4.72 17.54
C GLU A 816 -6.15 -3.19 17.69
N GLN A 817 -5.07 -2.71 18.28
CA GLN A 817 -4.83 -1.27 18.46
C GLN A 817 -4.79 -0.50 17.14
N ILE A 818 -4.29 -1.15 16.08
CA ILE A 818 -4.08 -0.51 14.78
C ILE A 818 -5.28 -0.71 13.85
N ASN A 819 -5.95 -1.88 13.95
CA ASN A 819 -6.98 -2.32 13.02
C ASN A 819 -8.33 -2.43 13.74
N LYS A 820 -9.14 -1.37 13.68
CA LYS A 820 -10.53 -1.39 14.20
C LYS A 820 -11.40 -2.40 13.46
N VAL A 821 -11.17 -2.52 12.14
CA VAL A 821 -11.81 -3.52 11.29
C VAL A 821 -10.76 -4.57 10.97
N LYS A 822 -11.06 -5.84 11.26
CA LYS A 822 -10.10 -6.94 11.19
C LYS A 822 -10.30 -7.75 9.91
N TYR A 823 -9.33 -7.69 8.99
CA TYR A 823 -9.29 -8.52 7.81
C TYR A 823 -8.31 -9.68 7.99
N LEU A 824 -8.70 -10.87 7.54
CA LEU A 824 -7.88 -12.07 7.64
C LEU A 824 -6.56 -11.93 6.87
N SER A 825 -6.60 -11.28 5.70
CA SER A 825 -5.42 -10.96 4.91
C SER A 825 -4.43 -10.09 5.69
N ASP A 826 -4.92 -9.01 6.30
CA ASP A 826 -4.09 -8.06 7.02
C ASP A 826 -3.46 -8.71 8.27
N PHE A 827 -4.21 -9.58 8.95
CA PHE A 827 -3.69 -10.31 10.09
C PHE A 827 -2.64 -11.35 9.68
N LYS A 828 -2.88 -12.10 8.59
CA LYS A 828 -1.90 -13.04 8.04
C LYS A 828 -0.61 -12.31 7.65
N GLU A 829 -0.71 -11.21 6.95
CA GLU A 829 0.43 -10.37 6.55
C GLU A 829 1.17 -9.82 7.78
N PHE A 830 0.43 -9.31 8.78
CA PHE A 830 1.00 -8.81 10.03
C PHE A 830 1.85 -9.86 10.75
N ILE A 831 1.31 -11.07 10.95
CA ILE A 831 2.02 -12.17 11.61
C ILE A 831 3.24 -12.61 10.79
N PHE A 832 3.09 -12.66 9.49
CA PHE A 832 4.13 -13.17 8.61
C PHE A 832 5.38 -12.29 8.57
N GLU A 833 5.20 -10.99 8.60
CA GLU A 833 6.27 -10.02 8.63
C GLU A 833 6.86 -9.80 10.03
N SER A 834 6.16 -10.29 11.07
CA SER A 834 6.58 -10.14 12.45
C SER A 834 7.57 -11.21 12.88
N SER A 835 8.43 -10.84 13.82
CA SER A 835 9.35 -11.74 14.51
C SER A 835 8.99 -11.83 16.00
N VAL A 836 9.49 -12.86 16.69
CA VAL A 836 9.27 -13.00 18.15
C VAL A 836 9.83 -11.79 18.92
N GLU A 837 10.93 -11.22 18.44
CA GLU A 837 11.58 -10.04 18.99
C GLU A 837 10.68 -8.80 19.05
N ASP A 838 9.74 -8.68 18.11
CA ASP A 838 8.80 -7.54 18.02
C ASP A 838 7.79 -7.54 19.18
N PHE A 839 7.52 -8.70 19.75
CA PHE A 839 6.54 -8.90 20.82
C PHE A 839 7.19 -9.09 22.21
N CYS A 840 8.51 -8.95 22.30
CA CYS A 840 9.21 -8.98 23.58
C CYS A 840 8.99 -7.65 24.30
N ASP A 841 8.27 -7.70 25.42
CA ASP A 841 8.09 -6.53 26.29
C ASP A 841 9.41 -6.23 27.00
N VAL A 842 9.97 -5.06 26.72
CA VAL A 842 11.20 -4.55 27.35
C VAL A 842 10.92 -3.55 28.47
N SER A 843 9.66 -3.32 28.80
CA SER A 843 9.24 -2.46 29.91
C SER A 843 9.30 -3.22 31.24
N GLY A 844 9.51 -2.51 32.33
CA GLY A 844 9.52 -3.08 33.68
C GLY A 844 10.90 -3.08 34.32
N THR A 845 11.00 -3.77 35.46
CA THR A 845 12.21 -3.82 36.30
C THR A 845 13.14 -5.01 35.98
N ASP A 846 12.70 -5.93 35.12
CA ASP A 846 13.51 -7.09 34.73
C ASP A 846 14.69 -6.66 33.85
N VAL A 847 15.83 -7.30 34.05
CA VAL A 847 17.02 -7.07 33.23
C VAL A 847 16.79 -7.69 31.84
N VAL A 848 16.86 -6.87 30.81
CA VAL A 848 16.76 -7.36 29.43
C VAL A 848 18.11 -7.89 28.97
N ILE A 849 18.13 -9.09 28.40
CA ILE A 849 19.33 -9.66 27.79
C ILE A 849 19.10 -9.81 26.29
N SER A 850 20.01 -9.29 25.50
CA SER A 850 19.88 -9.25 24.05
C SER A 850 21.22 -9.31 23.35
N THR A 851 21.25 -9.79 22.12
CA THR A 851 22.39 -9.50 21.25
C THR A 851 22.30 -8.06 20.74
N ILE A 852 23.44 -7.46 20.39
CA ILE A 852 23.49 -6.09 19.82
C ILE A 852 22.56 -5.95 18.60
N HIS A 853 22.48 -6.97 17.74
CA HIS A 853 21.60 -6.94 16.56
C HIS A 853 20.12 -6.81 16.93
N LYS A 854 19.63 -7.60 17.90
CA LYS A 854 18.23 -7.61 18.34
C LYS A 854 17.86 -6.38 19.17
N ALA A 855 18.86 -5.67 19.70
CA ALA A 855 18.68 -4.41 20.44
C ALA A 855 18.58 -3.19 19.52
N LYS A 856 18.82 -3.33 18.20
CA LYS A 856 18.65 -2.21 17.25
C LYS A 856 17.20 -1.70 17.30
N GLY A 857 17.03 -0.38 17.34
CA GLY A 857 15.73 0.25 17.51
C GLY A 857 15.24 0.41 18.95
N LYS A 858 15.77 -0.39 19.92
CA LYS A 858 15.42 -0.31 21.34
C LYS A 858 16.35 0.65 22.09
N GLU A 859 15.95 1.10 23.28
CA GLU A 859 16.74 1.99 24.12
C GLU A 859 16.50 1.70 25.61
N PHE A 860 17.55 1.86 26.42
CA PHE A 860 17.55 1.51 27.83
C PHE A 860 18.24 2.59 28.67
N ASP A 861 17.81 2.72 29.92
CA ASP A 861 18.45 3.68 30.83
C ASP A 861 19.89 3.26 31.15
N ASN A 862 20.10 1.98 31.34
CA ASN A 862 21.40 1.40 31.69
C ASN A 862 21.76 0.27 30.73
N VAL A 863 22.93 0.33 30.14
CA VAL A 863 23.45 -0.68 29.23
C VAL A 863 24.76 -1.24 29.73
N TYR A 864 24.83 -2.57 29.79
CA TYR A 864 26.04 -3.33 30.08
C TYR A 864 26.42 -4.08 28.80
N MET A 865 27.63 -3.90 28.30
CA MET A 865 28.12 -4.55 27.09
C MET A 865 29.19 -5.58 27.41
N LEU A 866 28.98 -6.80 26.92
CA LEU A 866 30.00 -7.86 26.98
C LEU A 866 30.70 -7.96 25.62
N ILE A 867 31.97 -7.65 25.54
CA ILE A 867 32.76 -7.58 24.32
C ILE A 867 34.04 -8.40 24.45
N SER A 868 34.13 -9.51 23.71
CA SER A 868 35.28 -10.39 23.66
C SER A 868 36.15 -10.18 22.42
N ASP A 869 37.46 -10.44 22.57
CA ASP A 869 38.50 -10.15 21.54
C ASP A 869 38.43 -11.03 20.28
N ASN A 870 37.58 -12.05 20.27
CA ASN A 870 37.56 -13.08 19.24
C ASN A 870 37.20 -12.60 17.82
N TYR A 871 36.87 -11.32 17.63
CA TYR A 871 36.21 -10.84 16.39
C TYR A 871 36.80 -9.56 15.77
N LEU A 872 37.97 -9.11 16.21
CA LEU A 872 38.50 -7.74 15.94
C LEU A 872 38.88 -7.39 14.48
N LYS A 873 38.74 -8.27 13.49
CA LYS A 873 39.19 -8.01 12.13
C LYS A 873 38.05 -7.58 11.15
N ASP A 874 36.84 -7.45 11.63
CA ASP A 874 35.68 -7.16 10.80
C ASP A 874 35.35 -5.65 10.86
N ALA A 875 35.39 -4.96 9.69
CA ALA A 875 35.01 -3.53 9.59
C ALA A 875 33.56 -3.28 10.03
N HIS A 876 32.69 -4.30 9.95
CA HIS A 876 31.30 -4.23 10.38
C HIS A 876 31.14 -4.31 11.88
N LEU A 877 32.15 -4.81 12.59
CA LEU A 877 32.14 -4.96 14.04
C LEU A 877 32.07 -3.61 14.75
N MET A 878 32.76 -2.59 14.23
CA MET A 878 32.74 -1.25 14.80
C MET A 878 31.34 -0.63 14.75
N ARG A 879 30.60 -0.82 13.64
CA ARG A 879 29.21 -0.35 13.56
C ARG A 879 28.30 -1.10 14.56
N ARG A 880 28.50 -2.40 14.75
CA ARG A 880 27.75 -3.16 15.79
C ARG A 880 28.00 -2.60 17.18
N TYR A 881 29.26 -2.35 17.56
CA TYR A 881 29.59 -1.75 18.86
C TYR A 881 28.99 -0.36 18.99
N TYR A 882 29.04 0.46 17.94
CA TYR A 882 28.41 1.78 17.91
C TYR A 882 26.90 1.69 18.15
N VAL A 883 26.21 0.74 17.52
CA VAL A 883 24.79 0.47 17.79
C VAL A 883 24.58 0.15 19.27
N GLY A 884 25.37 -0.74 19.87
CA GLY A 884 25.26 -1.09 21.28
C GLY A 884 25.48 0.12 22.21
N ILE A 885 26.54 0.89 21.98
CA ILE A 885 26.87 2.12 22.73
C ILE A 885 25.71 3.11 22.71
N THR A 886 25.09 3.30 21.56
CA THR A 886 24.00 4.28 21.35
C THR A 886 22.62 3.83 21.86
N ARG A 887 22.53 2.64 22.49
CA ARG A 887 21.30 2.20 23.18
C ARG A 887 21.14 2.80 24.56
N ALA A 888 22.24 3.26 25.20
CA ALA A 888 22.25 3.78 26.55
C ALA A 888 21.70 5.21 26.62
N LYS A 889 20.87 5.49 27.65
CA LYS A 889 20.39 6.83 28.00
C LYS A 889 21.21 7.48 29.08
N ASN A 890 21.50 6.78 30.17
CA ASN A 890 22.10 7.33 31.39
C ASN A 890 23.44 6.69 31.78
N ARG A 891 23.56 5.36 31.67
CA ARG A 891 24.72 4.59 32.07
C ARG A 891 25.16 3.62 30.99
N LEU A 892 26.44 3.56 30.70
CA LEU A 892 27.09 2.58 29.84
C LEU A 892 28.27 1.94 30.58
N SER A 893 28.22 0.63 30.80
CA SER A 893 29.32 -0.18 31.36
C SER A 893 29.77 -1.18 30.29
N ILE A 894 31.06 -1.16 29.96
CA ILE A 894 31.65 -2.03 28.94
C ILE A 894 32.62 -2.98 29.64
N HIS A 895 32.37 -4.28 29.54
CA HIS A 895 33.22 -5.37 30.00
C HIS A 895 33.95 -5.97 28.80
N THR A 896 35.28 -5.86 28.77
CA THR A 896 36.04 -6.27 27.59
C THR A 896 37.41 -6.82 27.91
N ASN A 897 37.92 -7.74 27.10
CA ASN A 897 39.32 -8.13 27.05
C ASN A 897 40.01 -7.59 25.79
N SER A 898 39.36 -6.63 25.08
CA SER A 898 39.86 -5.99 23.87
C SER A 898 40.41 -4.59 24.14
N ASN A 899 41.43 -4.19 23.41
CA ASN A 899 42.04 -2.86 23.48
C ASN A 899 41.34 -1.76 22.68
N CYS A 900 40.18 -2.07 22.06
CA CYS A 900 39.56 -1.15 21.11
C CYS A 900 39.01 0.17 21.74
N PHE A 901 38.88 0.23 23.06
CA PHE A 901 38.38 1.40 23.79
C PHE A 901 39.47 2.22 24.50
N ASN A 902 40.77 1.80 24.44
CA ASN A 902 41.86 2.42 25.22
C ASN A 902 42.11 3.90 24.91
N HIS A 903 41.74 4.36 23.72
CA HIS A 903 41.97 5.73 23.26
C HIS A 903 40.81 6.68 23.57
N LEU A 904 39.77 6.20 24.24
CA LEU A 904 38.56 6.97 24.49
C LEU A 904 38.51 7.51 25.93
N ASN A 905 37.97 8.72 26.07
CA ASN A 905 37.73 9.30 27.39
C ASN A 905 36.48 8.64 28.01
N VAL A 906 36.66 8.14 29.23
CA VAL A 906 35.60 7.51 30.02
C VAL A 906 35.64 8.04 31.45
N ASP A 907 34.55 7.91 32.19
CA ASP A 907 34.47 8.34 33.59
C ASP A 907 35.28 7.41 34.50
N GLN A 908 35.37 6.13 34.12
CA GLN A 908 36.12 5.14 34.89
C GLN A 908 36.81 4.12 33.99
N HIS A 909 38.13 3.99 34.14
CA HIS A 909 38.90 2.87 33.62
C HIS A 909 39.26 1.92 34.79
N PHE A 910 38.89 0.66 34.63
CA PHE A 910 39.23 -0.38 35.60
C PHE A 910 39.95 -1.54 34.91
N ILE A 911 40.98 -2.09 35.55
CA ILE A 911 41.68 -3.28 35.04
C ILE A 911 41.46 -4.38 36.06
N ASP A 912 40.83 -5.47 35.63
CA ASP A 912 40.64 -6.67 36.44
C ASP A 912 41.59 -7.76 35.95
N SER A 913 42.57 -8.11 36.81
CA SER A 913 43.57 -9.12 36.54
C SER A 913 43.19 -10.51 37.06
N LYS A 914 41.97 -10.66 37.61
CA LYS A 914 41.51 -11.96 38.12
C LYS A 914 41.17 -12.89 36.96
N GLU A 915 41.47 -14.18 37.12
CA GLU A 915 40.98 -15.22 36.23
C GLU A 915 39.63 -15.71 36.71
N TYR A 916 38.70 -15.82 35.77
CA TYR A 916 37.33 -16.28 35.97
C TYR A 916 37.11 -17.59 35.24
N ALA A 917 36.39 -18.53 35.88
CA ALA A 917 36.00 -19.77 35.27
C ALA A 917 34.72 -19.60 34.46
N MET A 918 34.49 -20.52 33.55
CA MET A 918 33.18 -20.69 32.90
C MET A 918 32.11 -21.00 33.96
N PRO A 919 30.89 -20.44 33.87
CA PRO A 919 29.80 -20.71 34.80
C PRO A 919 29.54 -22.21 34.99
N GLU A 920 29.16 -22.64 36.20
CA GLU A 920 28.85 -24.03 36.51
C GLU A 920 27.66 -24.57 35.75
N GLU A 921 26.71 -23.70 35.44
CA GLU A 921 25.51 -24.02 34.65
C GLU A 921 25.49 -23.16 33.38
N ILE A 922 25.19 -23.79 32.25
CA ILE A 922 25.00 -23.16 30.93
C ILE A 922 23.72 -23.66 30.30
N VAL A 923 23.11 -22.86 29.46
CA VAL A 923 21.93 -23.26 28.68
C VAL A 923 22.28 -23.26 27.19
N LEU A 924 21.88 -24.29 26.47
CA LEU A 924 21.98 -24.36 25.02
C LEU A 924 20.60 -24.31 24.42
N GLN A 925 20.33 -23.34 23.54
CA GLN A 925 19.07 -23.21 22.82
C GLN A 925 19.13 -23.97 21.51
N LEU A 926 18.27 -25.00 21.36
CA LEU A 926 18.20 -25.79 20.14
C LEU A 926 17.51 -25.03 19.01
N SER A 927 18.17 -24.98 17.85
CA SER A 927 17.61 -24.48 16.59
C SER A 927 17.09 -25.64 15.72
N HIS A 928 16.54 -25.33 14.54
CA HIS A 928 16.13 -26.35 13.57
C HIS A 928 17.28 -27.23 13.06
N LYS A 929 18.53 -26.78 13.17
CA LYS A 929 19.72 -27.53 12.76
C LYS A 929 20.16 -28.56 13.81
N ASP A 930 19.72 -28.36 15.05
CA ASP A 930 20.14 -29.13 16.21
C ASP A 930 19.24 -30.31 16.51
N VAL A 931 18.08 -30.37 15.82
CA VAL A 931 17.12 -31.47 15.94
C VAL A 931 16.99 -32.25 14.62
N TYR A 932 16.76 -33.55 14.73
CA TYR A 932 16.54 -34.43 13.57
C TYR A 932 15.10 -34.29 13.06
N LEU A 933 14.89 -33.44 12.06
CA LEU A 933 13.56 -33.08 11.59
C LEU A 933 12.72 -34.26 11.09
N GLY A 934 13.33 -35.27 10.50
CA GLY A 934 12.66 -36.52 10.09
C GLY A 934 12.00 -37.32 11.23
N PHE A 935 12.46 -37.12 12.48
CA PHE A 935 11.92 -37.81 13.65
C PHE A 935 10.48 -37.34 13.97
N PHE A 936 10.14 -36.11 13.72
CA PHE A 936 8.85 -35.49 14.05
C PHE A 936 7.67 -35.96 13.18
N ARG A 937 7.92 -36.62 12.04
CA ARG A 937 6.84 -37.02 11.12
C ARG A 937 5.77 -37.93 11.76
N LYS A 938 6.15 -38.75 12.75
CA LYS A 938 5.26 -39.70 13.44
C LYS A 938 4.79 -39.24 14.83
N LEU A 939 5.28 -38.08 15.32
CA LEU A 939 5.08 -37.63 16.69
C LEU A 939 4.25 -36.34 16.81
N LYS A 940 3.48 -36.00 15.79
CA LYS A 940 2.73 -34.75 15.69
C LYS A 940 1.78 -34.55 16.88
N ARG A 941 1.10 -35.59 17.36
CA ARG A 941 0.16 -35.47 18.48
C ARG A 941 0.88 -35.22 19.81
N GLU A 942 1.96 -35.94 20.04
CA GLU A 942 2.78 -35.84 21.23
C GLU A 942 3.42 -34.47 21.35
N VAL A 943 3.99 -33.97 20.25
CA VAL A 943 4.64 -32.65 20.22
C VAL A 943 3.62 -31.50 20.35
N LEU A 944 2.44 -31.59 19.73
CA LEU A 944 1.39 -30.57 19.85
C LEU A 944 0.72 -30.54 21.24
N ALA A 945 0.88 -31.58 22.05
CA ALA A 945 0.40 -31.59 23.43
C ALA A 945 1.28 -30.78 24.37
N LEU A 946 2.55 -30.55 24.00
CA LEU A 946 3.50 -29.81 24.82
C LEU A 946 3.26 -28.30 24.79
N ARG A 947 3.67 -27.64 25.85
CA ARG A 947 3.57 -26.19 26.04
C ARG A 947 4.95 -25.59 26.32
N GLY A 948 5.14 -24.32 25.93
CA GLY A 948 6.36 -23.61 26.30
C GLY A 948 6.56 -23.61 27.81
N GLY A 949 7.72 -24.07 28.27
CA GLY A 949 8.04 -24.23 29.68
C GLY A 949 7.90 -25.66 30.24
N ASP A 950 7.27 -26.60 29.49
CA ASP A 950 7.16 -27.98 29.93
C ASP A 950 8.54 -28.63 30.08
N LEU A 951 8.72 -29.40 31.15
CA LEU A 951 9.99 -30.08 31.43
C LEU A 951 10.12 -31.35 30.57
N LEU A 952 11.36 -31.62 30.13
CA LEU A 952 11.71 -32.78 29.33
C LEU A 952 12.84 -33.57 30.01
N ASN A 953 12.77 -34.87 29.90
CA ASN A 953 13.86 -35.77 30.29
C ASN A 953 14.79 -35.98 29.09
N TYR A 954 16.08 -36.04 29.35
CA TYR A 954 17.11 -36.29 28.36
C TYR A 954 17.73 -37.66 28.58
N ASP A 955 17.73 -38.52 27.55
CA ASP A 955 18.48 -39.74 27.57
C ASP A 955 18.99 -40.08 26.15
N ASN A 956 20.26 -40.39 26.06
CA ASN A 956 20.93 -40.86 24.84
C ASN A 956 20.57 -40.06 23.56
N PHE A 957 20.69 -38.75 23.62
CA PHE A 957 20.40 -37.78 22.55
C PHE A 957 18.91 -37.73 22.11
N VAL A 958 18.01 -38.24 22.93
CA VAL A 958 16.56 -38.17 22.75
C VAL A 958 15.94 -37.39 23.91
N LEU A 959 14.98 -36.53 23.59
CA LEU A 959 14.18 -35.82 24.59
C LEU A 959 12.83 -36.51 24.73
N TYR A 960 12.42 -36.70 25.98
CA TYR A 960 11.17 -37.34 26.36
C TYR A 960 10.30 -36.35 27.15
N ASP A 961 9.02 -36.39 26.92
CA ASP A 961 8.06 -35.67 27.77
C ASP A 961 8.14 -36.21 29.20
N SER A 962 8.36 -35.33 30.16
CA SER A 962 8.58 -35.72 31.58
C SER A 962 7.33 -36.37 32.22
N LEU A 963 6.12 -36.08 31.70
CA LEU A 963 4.87 -36.63 32.24
C LEU A 963 4.50 -37.97 31.61
N THR A 964 4.65 -38.11 30.30
CA THR A 964 4.21 -39.32 29.57
C THR A 964 5.33 -40.31 29.26
N ASN A 965 6.57 -39.87 29.47
CA ASN A 965 7.81 -40.61 29.11
C ASN A 965 7.86 -41.01 27.63
N LYS A 966 7.15 -40.30 26.73
CA LYS A 966 7.18 -40.52 25.29
C LYS A 966 8.31 -39.71 24.65
N PRO A 967 9.01 -40.29 23.64
CA PRO A 967 10.01 -39.50 22.89
C PRO A 967 9.34 -38.39 22.11
N VAL A 968 9.88 -37.19 22.22
CA VAL A 968 9.32 -35.96 21.59
C VAL A 968 10.29 -35.24 20.67
N ALA A 969 11.61 -35.46 20.82
CA ALA A 969 12.61 -34.95 19.88
C ALA A 969 13.87 -35.82 19.91
N LYS A 970 14.60 -35.86 18.78
CA LYS A 970 15.94 -36.49 18.68
C LYS A 970 16.93 -35.42 18.20
N LEU A 971 18.09 -35.34 18.83
CA LEU A 971 19.14 -34.41 18.47
C LEU A 971 19.82 -34.78 17.15
N SER A 972 20.19 -33.81 16.35
CA SER A 972 20.95 -34.00 15.12
C SER A 972 22.37 -34.46 15.40
N GLN A 973 23.04 -35.03 14.42
CA GLN A 973 24.42 -35.46 14.55
C GLN A 973 25.35 -34.33 14.92
N ASN A 974 25.11 -33.13 14.37
CA ASN A 974 25.89 -31.96 14.70
C ASN A 974 25.76 -31.58 16.18
N MET A 975 24.53 -31.59 16.71
CA MET A 975 24.30 -31.28 18.12
C MET A 975 24.85 -32.35 19.05
N GLN A 976 24.86 -33.64 18.66
CA GLN A 976 25.51 -34.72 19.41
C GLN A 976 27.01 -34.48 19.53
N ASN A 977 27.67 -34.03 18.46
CA ASN A 977 29.08 -33.67 18.45
C ASN A 977 29.34 -32.47 19.40
N THR A 978 28.48 -31.44 19.32
CA THR A 978 28.54 -30.26 20.22
C THR A 978 28.42 -30.68 21.70
N LEU A 979 27.50 -31.57 22.02
CA LEU A 979 27.35 -32.06 23.40
C LEU A 979 28.56 -32.91 23.86
N ALA A 980 29.20 -33.66 22.93
CA ALA A 980 30.43 -34.37 23.24
C ALA A 980 31.56 -33.40 23.58
N GLU A 981 31.72 -32.30 22.83
CA GLU A 981 32.72 -31.24 23.17
C GLU A 981 32.44 -30.58 24.54
N TRP A 982 31.17 -30.39 24.89
CA TRP A 982 30.80 -29.89 26.23
C TRP A 982 31.09 -30.91 27.34
N LYS A 983 30.86 -32.19 27.04
CA LYS A 983 31.20 -33.28 27.98
C LYS A 983 32.71 -33.36 28.25
N GLU A 984 33.53 -33.16 27.22
CA GLU A 984 35.01 -33.06 27.41
C GLU A 984 35.41 -31.88 28.30
N LYS A 985 34.61 -30.78 28.30
CA LYS A 985 34.77 -29.64 29.20
C LYS A 985 34.18 -29.87 30.61
N GLY A 986 33.63 -31.06 30.87
CA GLY A 986 33.06 -31.46 32.16
C GLY A 986 31.58 -31.11 32.34
N TYR A 987 30.81 -30.76 31.29
CA TYR A 987 29.40 -30.47 31.41
C TYR A 987 28.52 -31.64 30.95
N GLU A 988 27.48 -31.92 31.72
CA GLU A 988 26.46 -32.92 31.35
C GLU A 988 25.08 -32.30 31.33
N VAL A 989 24.17 -32.81 30.47
CA VAL A 989 22.78 -32.32 30.37
C VAL A 989 22.04 -32.69 31.66
N LYS A 990 21.64 -31.69 32.43
CA LYS A 990 20.93 -31.83 33.71
C LYS A 990 19.42 -31.90 33.51
N SER A 991 18.88 -31.07 32.65
CA SER A 991 17.46 -31.00 32.35
C SER A 991 17.24 -30.36 30.99
N ALA A 992 16.03 -30.53 30.46
CA ALA A 992 15.60 -29.85 29.25
C ALA A 992 14.19 -29.26 29.43
N SER A 993 13.86 -28.23 28.68
CA SER A 993 12.52 -27.66 28.70
C SER A 993 12.09 -27.20 27.31
N VAL A 994 10.79 -27.21 27.07
CA VAL A 994 10.18 -26.74 25.82
C VAL A 994 10.30 -25.23 25.72
N ARG A 995 10.90 -24.74 24.64
CA ARG A 995 10.93 -23.30 24.32
C ARG A 995 9.80 -22.92 23.36
N PHE A 996 9.73 -23.59 22.22
CA PHE A 996 8.65 -23.40 21.22
C PHE A 996 8.23 -24.72 20.60
N VAL A 997 6.96 -24.80 20.25
CA VAL A 997 6.42 -25.80 19.32
C VAL A 997 6.09 -25.10 18.01
N VAL A 998 6.62 -25.58 16.89
CA VAL A 998 6.51 -24.92 15.59
C VAL A 998 6.00 -25.88 14.51
N ALA A 999 5.23 -25.35 13.58
CA ALA A 999 4.83 -26.08 12.37
C ALA A 999 5.97 -26.06 11.35
N TRP A 1000 6.21 -27.19 10.73
CA TRP A 1000 7.25 -27.36 9.72
C TRP A 1000 6.79 -28.30 8.58
N LYS A 1001 7.23 -28.00 7.37
CA LYS A 1001 7.04 -28.80 6.18
C LYS A 1001 8.34 -28.81 5.35
N PRO A 1002 8.78 -29.96 4.82
CA PRO A 1002 9.93 -29.98 3.92
C PRO A 1002 9.67 -29.12 2.67
N LYS A 1003 10.70 -28.44 2.16
CA LYS A 1003 10.55 -27.59 0.95
C LYS A 1003 10.13 -28.36 -0.30
N GLU A 1004 10.55 -29.63 -0.40
CA GLU A 1004 10.28 -30.52 -1.54
C GLU A 1004 9.01 -31.37 -1.33
N ALA A 1005 8.29 -31.18 -0.21
CA ALA A 1005 7.11 -31.97 0.09
C ALA A 1005 5.95 -31.63 -0.86
N PRO A 1006 5.18 -32.66 -1.34
CA PRO A 1006 3.97 -32.44 -2.10
C PRO A 1006 3.03 -31.44 -1.41
N LYS A 1007 2.24 -30.67 -2.19
CA LYS A 1007 1.29 -29.67 -1.63
C LYS A 1007 0.32 -30.33 -0.63
N ASP A 1008 -0.05 -31.56 -0.83
CA ASP A 1008 -1.01 -32.33 0.00
C ASP A 1008 -0.39 -32.94 1.27
N GLU A 1009 0.94 -32.88 1.44
CA GLU A 1009 1.56 -33.40 2.66
C GLU A 1009 1.26 -32.51 3.84
N SER A 1010 0.70 -33.07 4.93
CA SER A 1010 0.36 -32.30 6.12
C SER A 1010 1.62 -31.82 6.85
N GLU A 1011 1.60 -30.57 7.31
CA GLU A 1011 2.64 -30.03 8.19
C GLU A 1011 2.84 -30.90 9.42
N THR A 1012 4.10 -31.06 9.84
CA THR A 1012 4.45 -31.72 11.10
C THR A 1012 4.71 -30.68 12.19
N ALA A 1013 4.72 -31.10 13.44
CA ALA A 1013 5.11 -30.25 14.58
C ALA A 1013 6.55 -30.56 14.96
N VAL A 1014 7.37 -29.52 15.16
CA VAL A 1014 8.77 -29.62 15.59
C VAL A 1014 8.93 -28.93 16.94
N LEU A 1015 9.69 -29.57 17.83
CA LEU A 1015 10.00 -29.08 19.15
C LEU A 1015 11.36 -28.35 19.14
N LEU A 1016 11.38 -27.11 19.62
CA LEU A 1016 12.61 -26.39 19.97
C LEU A 1016 12.72 -26.34 21.50
N ALA A 1017 13.80 -26.87 22.02
CA ALA A 1017 14.03 -26.98 23.46
C ALA A 1017 15.26 -26.20 23.92
N ASP A 1018 15.32 -25.90 25.21
CA ASP A 1018 16.47 -25.41 25.91
C ASP A 1018 17.07 -26.55 26.73
N LEU A 1019 18.38 -26.80 26.61
CA LEU A 1019 19.14 -27.79 27.39
C LEU A 1019 19.91 -27.08 28.47
N LEU A 1020 19.66 -27.40 29.73
CA LEU A 1020 20.46 -26.96 30.85
C LEU A 1020 21.59 -27.98 31.07
N LEU A 1021 22.83 -27.54 30.94
CA LEU A 1021 24.02 -28.30 31.20
C LEU A 1021 24.63 -27.84 32.54
N SER A 1022 25.15 -28.77 33.32
CA SER A 1022 25.81 -28.50 34.59
C SER A 1022 27.16 -29.25 34.63
N ARG A 1023 28.13 -28.61 35.26
CA ARG A 1023 29.45 -29.15 35.47
C ARG A 1023 29.50 -30.09 36.69
#